data_e45c019dc0ad701af239aad37c2ddcfb
#
_entry.id   e45c019dc0ad701af239aad37c2ddcfb
#
_cell.length_a   1.000
_cell.length_b   1.000
_cell.length_c   1.000
_cell.angle_alpha   90.00
_cell.angle_beta   90.00
_cell.angle_gamma   90.00
#
_symmetry.space_group_name_H-M   'P 1'
#
loop_
_entity.id
_entity.type
_entity.pdbx_description
1 polymer ?
#
loop_
_entity_poly.entity_id
_entity_poly.type
_entity_poly.pdbx_seq_one_letter_code
_entity_poly.pdbx_strand_id
1 'polypeptide(L)'
;MANAEHGGRPAEALGATAVGTVQARLRVARLGLWLIAAVLGVRQVAVVLGSPRGERLTDLETWVGPDGVLHVEGSLYDSTRFTGTPFGGLVLKPLTRTAEQALGWGWTFGTLLLVVALGLVAARALPQPVSRRTSLLAAPVAISLLMLSLPVRNTLYLGQTSIIPVLLVLLGCFAVRGVRTSGVLIGLAAAFQPTLLLFTPLLWFTGRRRAAACAGTTFAACTVLAWAAMPHDSYTYWVHHLAGVGLGGRADDLGNQSLHGALLRLGLTGPLEIALFLLLGAAVAVLAVRRAVRYAHDGQLLLAVAITGCAAIVVSPTAWQHQLLWVLLAVVGQVGKRASDRYVWPVAVVLVMTLPAKMMVPDKVIFHPLRADLVLLAALATAAVVPFLSRTSPYWQTPIPTRYADPVPSRLRRIPLVPFLRRVISRPNLLFELLLIRVTYYAYAQIRLAAAGGSNSAGRVTAEEHGEEIHSVERALHIDIEYWVNHAVVKIDWLREFFDFYYTSFHFGVPLAILGVLYWRRPVDYRWARSGIGFATVFALIGFWLYPLAPPRLMPGLGVIDTVHGPQDFSKPDYGTLTELTNQYAAMPSLHFGWSLWCGLVILVLAPRWWMKALGLLHPFCTVTAIVVTGNHWVLDAVGGALVVGAGFGMTYLLQGPRARTVTARAKARTHGESVSSDPPAPVKDRTPS
;
A
#
# COMPACT_ATOMS: atom_id res chain seq x y z
N MET A 1 -34.51 59.89 -16.57
CA MET A 1 -34.61 58.43 -16.68
C MET A 1 -33.32 57.93 -17.34
N ALA A 2 -32.35 57.56 -16.58
CA ALA A 2 -31.16 56.74 -16.95
C ALA A 2 -30.31 56.64 -15.68
N ASN A 3 -30.19 55.43 -15.16
CA ASN A 3 -29.02 54.93 -14.39
C ASN A 3 -29.49 53.82 -13.40
N ALA A 4 -29.47 52.60 -13.86
CA ALA A 4 -29.43 51.45 -13.00
C ALA A 4 -29.03 50.21 -13.82
N GLU A 5 -27.77 50.08 -14.22
CA GLU A 5 -27.21 48.82 -14.71
C GLU A 5 -25.65 48.89 -14.68
N HIS A 6 -25.08 48.73 -13.49
CA HIS A 6 -23.64 48.42 -13.39
C HIS A 6 -23.26 47.89 -12.00
N GLY A 7 -23.77 46.69 -11.60
CA GLY A 7 -23.47 46.12 -10.28
C GLY A 7 -23.21 44.60 -10.26
N GLY A 8 -23.39 43.87 -11.37
CA GLY A 8 -23.43 42.41 -11.35
C GLY A 8 -22.16 41.64 -11.81
N ARG A 9 -21.18 42.29 -12.43
CA ARG A 9 -20.07 41.60 -13.12
C ARG A 9 -18.86 41.12 -12.31
N PRO A 10 -18.48 41.69 -11.14
CA PRO A 10 -17.26 41.20 -10.44
C PRO A 10 -17.41 39.87 -9.69
N ALA A 11 -18.59 39.58 -9.17
CA ALA A 11 -18.84 38.34 -8.36
C ALA A 11 -18.93 37.07 -9.24
N GLU A 12 -19.53 37.17 -10.42
CA GLU A 12 -19.60 36.07 -11.39
C GLU A 12 -18.24 35.74 -12.02
N ALA A 13 -17.41 36.74 -12.31
CA ALA A 13 -16.07 36.54 -12.82
C ALA A 13 -15.12 35.86 -11.78
N LEU A 14 -15.24 36.24 -10.51
CA LEU A 14 -14.50 35.62 -9.41
C LEU A 14 -14.97 34.13 -9.16
N GLY A 15 -16.25 33.87 -9.32
CA GLY A 15 -16.80 32.52 -9.25
C GLY A 15 -16.34 31.63 -10.41
N ALA A 16 -16.32 32.15 -11.63
CA ALA A 16 -15.87 31.42 -12.82
C ALA A 16 -14.38 31.09 -12.79
N THR A 17 -13.53 31.99 -12.31
CA THR A 17 -12.08 31.76 -12.15
C THR A 17 -11.78 30.74 -11.04
N ALA A 18 -12.51 30.77 -9.93
CA ALA A 18 -12.38 29.77 -8.86
C ALA A 18 -12.81 28.36 -9.31
N VAL A 19 -13.88 28.24 -10.06
CA VAL A 19 -14.34 26.97 -10.65
C VAL A 19 -13.35 26.45 -11.68
N GLY A 20 -12.80 27.31 -12.53
CA GLY A 20 -11.77 26.96 -13.51
C GLY A 20 -10.49 26.40 -12.86
N THR A 21 -10.03 27.01 -11.77
CA THR A 21 -8.85 26.55 -11.04
C THR A 21 -9.07 25.20 -10.34
N VAL A 22 -10.25 24.93 -9.80
CA VAL A 22 -10.59 23.62 -9.20
C VAL A 22 -10.65 22.54 -10.26
N GLN A 23 -11.21 22.82 -11.44
CA GLN A 23 -11.25 21.85 -12.53
C GLN A 23 -9.86 21.55 -13.11
N ALA A 24 -9.00 22.56 -13.25
CA ALA A 24 -7.60 22.37 -13.68
C ALA A 24 -6.83 21.47 -12.69
N ARG A 25 -6.95 21.72 -11.39
CA ARG A 25 -6.33 20.89 -10.35
C ARG A 25 -6.80 19.43 -10.38
N LEU A 26 -8.08 19.19 -10.62
CA LEU A 26 -8.62 17.83 -10.76
C LEU A 26 -8.11 17.11 -12.01
N ARG A 27 -7.94 17.84 -13.15
CA ARG A 27 -7.34 17.27 -14.36
C ARG A 27 -5.88 16.88 -14.13
N VAL A 28 -5.09 17.76 -13.51
CA VAL A 28 -3.69 17.49 -13.17
C VAL A 28 -3.58 16.29 -12.23
N ALA A 29 -4.40 16.23 -11.17
CA ALA A 29 -4.43 15.10 -10.24
C ALA A 29 -4.79 13.79 -10.95
N ARG A 30 -5.76 13.82 -11.87
CA ARG A 30 -6.16 12.64 -12.66
C ARG A 30 -5.02 12.17 -13.58
N LEU A 31 -4.38 13.09 -14.30
CA LEU A 31 -3.24 12.75 -15.16
C LEU A 31 -2.07 12.18 -14.36
N GLY A 32 -1.74 12.80 -13.22
CA GLY A 32 -0.71 12.30 -12.32
C GLY A 32 -0.99 10.88 -11.80
N LEU A 33 -2.24 10.58 -11.43
CA LEU A 33 -2.63 9.24 -10.98
C LEU A 33 -2.60 8.20 -12.11
N TRP A 34 -2.97 8.58 -13.34
CA TRP A 34 -2.82 7.69 -14.49
C TRP A 34 -1.35 7.44 -14.84
N LEU A 35 -0.51 8.47 -14.74
CA LEU A 35 0.94 8.31 -14.91
C LEU A 35 1.51 7.37 -13.86
N ILE A 36 1.12 7.50 -12.59
CA ILE A 36 1.52 6.57 -11.52
C ILE A 36 1.08 5.15 -11.86
N ALA A 37 -0.16 4.94 -12.28
CA ALA A 37 -0.65 3.61 -12.67
C ALA A 37 0.15 3.03 -13.84
N ALA A 38 0.47 3.86 -14.86
CA ALA A 38 1.29 3.44 -16.00
C ALA A 38 2.73 3.08 -15.58
N VAL A 39 3.38 3.91 -14.78
CA VAL A 39 4.74 3.66 -14.26
C VAL A 39 4.76 2.36 -13.44
N LEU A 40 3.77 2.15 -12.57
CA LEU A 40 3.67 0.91 -11.80
C LEU A 40 3.49 -0.31 -12.72
N GLY A 41 2.67 -0.20 -13.77
CA GLY A 41 2.47 -1.27 -14.76
C GLY A 41 3.76 -1.59 -15.52
N VAL A 42 4.41 -0.59 -16.09
CA VAL A 42 5.70 -0.74 -16.81
C VAL A 42 6.73 -1.41 -15.91
N ARG A 43 6.82 -0.97 -14.67
CA ARG A 43 7.74 -1.55 -13.72
C ARG A 43 7.44 -3.03 -13.43
N GLN A 44 6.17 -3.41 -13.24
CA GLN A 44 5.83 -4.82 -13.02
C GLN A 44 6.26 -5.68 -14.21
N VAL A 45 6.02 -5.19 -15.44
CA VAL A 45 6.50 -5.85 -16.65
C VAL A 45 8.02 -5.96 -16.66
N ALA A 46 8.73 -4.87 -16.36
CA ALA A 46 10.19 -4.86 -16.33
C ALA A 46 10.76 -5.84 -15.29
N VAL A 47 10.16 -5.92 -14.11
CA VAL A 47 10.56 -6.88 -13.07
C VAL A 47 10.36 -8.31 -13.53
N VAL A 48 9.18 -8.64 -14.08
CA VAL A 48 8.89 -10.01 -14.52
C VAL A 48 9.75 -10.41 -15.71
N LEU A 49 9.84 -9.58 -16.76
CA LEU A 49 10.57 -9.92 -17.98
C LEU A 49 12.09 -9.76 -17.84
N GLY A 50 12.55 -8.93 -16.88
CA GLY A 50 13.97 -8.75 -16.57
C GLY A 50 14.54 -9.83 -15.65
N SER A 51 13.71 -10.62 -14.96
CA SER A 51 14.17 -11.74 -14.13
C SER A 51 14.67 -12.89 -15.01
N PRO A 52 15.68 -13.65 -14.56
CA PRO A 52 16.18 -14.82 -15.27
C PRO A 52 15.08 -15.83 -15.57
N ARG A 53 15.27 -16.62 -16.63
CA ARG A 53 14.42 -17.78 -16.90
C ARG A 53 14.53 -18.78 -15.75
N GLY A 54 13.43 -19.42 -15.37
CA GLY A 54 13.36 -20.31 -14.21
C GLY A 54 13.11 -19.62 -12.87
N GLU A 55 13.27 -18.30 -12.78
CA GLU A 55 12.89 -17.51 -11.59
C GLU A 55 11.60 -16.72 -11.76
N ARG A 56 11.15 -16.52 -13.00
CA ARG A 56 9.92 -15.80 -13.35
C ARG A 56 8.88 -16.77 -13.90
N LEU A 57 7.60 -16.42 -13.71
CA LEU A 57 6.46 -17.20 -14.22
C LEU A 57 6.57 -18.70 -13.86
N THR A 58 7.16 -18.98 -12.68
CA THR A 58 7.53 -20.33 -12.25
C THR A 58 6.36 -21.30 -12.26
N ASP A 59 5.17 -20.86 -11.89
CA ASP A 59 4.00 -21.73 -11.87
C ASP A 59 3.47 -21.95 -13.29
N LEU A 60 3.48 -20.91 -14.13
CA LEU A 60 3.11 -21.05 -15.54
C LEU A 60 4.07 -21.97 -16.30
N GLU A 61 5.38 -21.81 -16.09
CA GLU A 61 6.41 -22.66 -16.69
C GLU A 61 6.26 -24.12 -16.19
N THR A 62 6.01 -24.32 -14.91
CA THR A 62 5.73 -25.63 -14.33
C THR A 62 4.49 -26.30 -14.93
N TRP A 63 3.48 -25.52 -15.33
CA TRP A 63 2.26 -26.07 -15.93
C TRP A 63 2.34 -26.27 -17.43
N VAL A 64 2.83 -25.28 -18.16
CA VAL A 64 2.72 -25.14 -19.61
C VAL A 64 4.07 -25.18 -20.32
N GLY A 65 5.18 -25.02 -19.59
CA GLY A 65 6.56 -25.04 -20.15
C GLY A 65 6.90 -26.38 -20.83
N PRO A 66 8.03 -26.50 -21.54
CA PRO A 66 8.41 -27.70 -22.28
C PRO A 66 8.41 -28.98 -21.42
N ASP A 67 8.85 -28.87 -20.16
CA ASP A 67 8.82 -29.97 -19.19
C ASP A 67 7.62 -29.84 -18.21
N GLY A 68 6.62 -29.07 -18.62
CA GLY A 68 5.46 -28.77 -17.79
C GLY A 68 4.48 -29.93 -17.69
N VAL A 69 3.73 -29.98 -16.59
CA VAL A 69 2.79 -31.04 -16.24
C VAL A 69 1.74 -31.27 -17.35
N LEU A 70 1.36 -30.23 -18.11
CA LEU A 70 0.38 -30.34 -19.22
C LEU A 70 0.96 -30.94 -20.50
N HIS A 71 2.29 -31.06 -20.62
CA HIS A 71 2.97 -31.72 -21.74
C HIS A 71 3.21 -33.21 -21.50
N VAL A 72 3.46 -33.60 -20.25
CA VAL A 72 3.87 -34.96 -19.87
C VAL A 72 2.69 -35.90 -20.02
N GLU A 73 2.93 -37.13 -20.54
CA GLU A 73 1.95 -38.20 -20.46
C GLU A 73 1.84 -38.65 -19.01
N GLY A 74 0.62 -38.63 -18.45
CA GLY A 74 0.35 -38.94 -17.05
C GLY A 74 -0.78 -38.10 -16.49
N SER A 75 -1.02 -38.20 -15.19
CA SER A 75 -2.01 -37.39 -14.49
C SER A 75 -1.43 -36.02 -14.17
N LEU A 76 -2.27 -34.97 -14.27
CA LEU A 76 -1.94 -33.60 -13.84
C LEU A 76 -1.51 -33.53 -12.37
N TYR A 77 -1.96 -34.50 -11.56
CA TYR A 77 -1.82 -34.54 -10.13
C TYR A 77 -0.82 -35.60 -9.62
N ASP A 78 -0.11 -36.28 -10.53
CA ASP A 78 0.98 -37.21 -10.17
C ASP A 78 2.13 -36.47 -9.44
N SER A 79 2.33 -35.22 -9.79
CA SER A 79 3.12 -34.27 -9.01
C SER A 79 2.18 -33.26 -8.35
N THR A 80 2.41 -32.86 -7.11
CA THR A 80 1.63 -31.83 -6.41
C THR A 80 1.77 -30.42 -7.02
N ARG A 81 2.43 -30.28 -8.17
CA ARG A 81 2.79 -29.00 -8.78
C ARG A 81 1.62 -28.28 -9.43
N PHE A 82 0.62 -29.01 -9.97
CA PHE A 82 -0.56 -28.39 -10.57
C PHE A 82 -1.62 -28.12 -9.49
N THR A 83 -1.95 -26.86 -9.28
CA THR A 83 -2.88 -26.41 -8.24
C THR A 83 -4.27 -26.06 -8.77
N GLY A 84 -4.43 -26.03 -10.10
CA GLY A 84 -5.69 -25.70 -10.76
C GLY A 84 -6.70 -26.85 -10.74
N THR A 85 -7.94 -26.55 -11.12
CA THR A 85 -8.97 -27.59 -11.38
C THR A 85 -8.69 -28.32 -12.68
N PRO A 86 -9.24 -29.53 -12.91
CA PRO A 86 -9.17 -30.21 -14.21
C PRO A 86 -9.68 -29.35 -15.36
N PHE A 87 -10.74 -28.56 -15.13
CA PHE A 87 -11.22 -27.59 -16.13
C PHE A 87 -10.19 -26.49 -16.42
N GLY A 88 -9.50 -25.97 -15.38
CA GLY A 88 -8.38 -25.02 -15.55
C GLY A 88 -7.25 -25.61 -16.39
N GLY A 89 -6.87 -26.87 -16.15
CA GLY A 89 -5.91 -27.62 -16.94
C GLY A 89 -6.33 -27.74 -18.42
N LEU A 90 -7.60 -28.10 -18.66
CA LEU A 90 -8.15 -28.20 -20.01
C LEU A 90 -8.08 -26.87 -20.79
N VAL A 91 -8.36 -25.75 -20.11
CA VAL A 91 -8.27 -24.39 -20.69
C VAL A 91 -6.82 -23.98 -20.97
N LEU A 92 -5.87 -24.38 -20.13
CA LEU A 92 -4.46 -24.04 -20.29
C LEU A 92 -3.73 -24.94 -21.30
N LYS A 93 -4.22 -26.16 -21.54
CA LYS A 93 -3.58 -27.15 -22.43
C LYS A 93 -3.23 -26.62 -23.83
N PRO A 94 -4.06 -25.83 -24.53
CA PRO A 94 -3.67 -25.26 -25.83
C PRO A 94 -2.42 -24.38 -25.80
N LEU A 95 -2.11 -23.76 -24.66
CA LEU A 95 -0.95 -22.88 -24.51
C LEU A 95 0.39 -23.63 -24.56
N THR A 96 0.39 -24.95 -24.34
CA THR A 96 1.59 -25.80 -24.46
C THR A 96 2.24 -25.76 -25.85
N ARG A 97 1.46 -25.36 -26.86
CA ARG A 97 1.95 -25.22 -28.24
C ARG A 97 2.54 -23.84 -28.53
N THR A 98 2.54 -22.93 -27.55
CA THR A 98 3.01 -21.57 -27.73
C THR A 98 4.51 -21.51 -27.42
N ALA A 99 5.29 -20.84 -28.27
CA ALA A 99 6.70 -20.63 -28.00
C ALA A 99 6.89 -19.91 -26.65
N GLU A 100 7.81 -20.41 -25.85
CA GLU A 100 8.07 -19.94 -24.45
C GLU A 100 8.20 -18.42 -24.34
N GLN A 101 8.95 -17.80 -25.26
CA GLN A 101 9.12 -16.35 -25.24
C GLN A 101 7.80 -15.59 -25.51
N ALA A 102 7.03 -16.05 -26.48
CA ALA A 102 5.73 -15.45 -26.79
C ALA A 102 4.73 -15.67 -25.67
N LEU A 103 4.78 -16.84 -25.02
CA LEU A 103 3.98 -17.15 -23.83
C LEU A 103 4.29 -16.18 -22.69
N GLY A 104 5.60 -15.98 -22.38
CA GLY A 104 6.03 -15.09 -21.29
C GLY A 104 5.58 -13.65 -21.49
N TRP A 105 5.76 -13.08 -22.68
CA TRP A 105 5.28 -11.74 -23.03
C TRP A 105 3.76 -11.67 -23.02
N GLY A 106 3.10 -12.60 -23.72
CA GLY A 106 1.63 -12.63 -23.84
C GLY A 106 0.95 -12.76 -22.47
N TRP A 107 1.47 -13.63 -21.61
CA TRP A 107 0.94 -13.83 -20.27
C TRP A 107 1.09 -12.59 -19.38
N THR A 108 2.28 -11.99 -19.38
CA THR A 108 2.58 -10.80 -18.55
C THR A 108 1.70 -9.62 -18.98
N PHE A 109 1.64 -9.31 -20.28
CA PHE A 109 0.79 -8.21 -20.75
C PHE A 109 -0.70 -8.54 -20.63
N GLY A 110 -1.10 -9.78 -20.91
CA GLY A 110 -2.48 -10.24 -20.72
C GLY A 110 -2.94 -10.08 -19.28
N THR A 111 -2.13 -10.53 -18.32
CA THR A 111 -2.42 -10.38 -16.89
C THR A 111 -2.49 -8.90 -16.47
N LEU A 112 -1.59 -8.06 -16.99
CA LEU A 112 -1.64 -6.61 -16.75
C LEU A 112 -2.95 -5.99 -17.25
N LEU A 113 -3.39 -6.36 -18.45
CA LEU A 113 -4.68 -5.90 -18.98
C LEU A 113 -5.86 -6.38 -18.14
N LEU A 114 -5.83 -7.61 -17.63
CA LEU A 114 -6.85 -8.12 -16.69
C LEU A 114 -6.88 -7.30 -15.39
N VAL A 115 -5.72 -6.88 -14.84
CA VAL A 115 -5.66 -6.01 -13.66
C VAL A 115 -6.27 -4.63 -13.95
N VAL A 116 -5.96 -4.05 -15.11
CA VAL A 116 -6.56 -2.77 -15.54
C VAL A 116 -8.07 -2.91 -15.68
N ALA A 117 -8.54 -3.97 -16.35
CA ALA A 117 -9.98 -4.25 -16.50
C ALA A 117 -10.66 -4.42 -15.13
N LEU A 118 -10.03 -5.16 -14.21
CA LEU A 118 -10.51 -5.36 -12.84
C LEU A 118 -10.68 -4.01 -12.11
N GLY A 119 -9.68 -3.14 -12.16
CA GLY A 119 -9.74 -1.80 -11.55
C GLY A 119 -10.79 -0.90 -12.17
N LEU A 120 -10.97 -0.96 -13.51
CA LEU A 120 -12.01 -0.20 -14.21
C LEU A 120 -13.42 -0.67 -13.83
N VAL A 121 -13.66 -1.99 -13.79
CA VAL A 121 -14.96 -2.55 -13.39
C VAL A 121 -15.26 -2.22 -11.94
N ALA A 122 -14.28 -2.39 -11.03
CA ALA A 122 -14.42 -2.05 -9.63
C ALA A 122 -14.75 -0.55 -9.41
N ALA A 123 -14.08 0.34 -10.14
CA ALA A 123 -14.35 1.77 -10.06
C ALA A 123 -15.76 2.16 -10.55
N ARG A 124 -16.28 1.46 -11.58
CA ARG A 124 -17.65 1.66 -12.08
C ARG A 124 -18.70 1.06 -11.16
N ALA A 125 -18.34 0.04 -10.40
CA ALA A 125 -19.22 -0.65 -9.46
C ALA A 125 -19.40 0.10 -8.11
N LEU A 126 -18.82 1.28 -7.94
CA LEU A 126 -18.98 2.10 -6.73
C LEU A 126 -20.46 2.45 -6.48
N PRO A 127 -20.90 2.41 -5.20
CA PRO A 127 -22.29 2.72 -4.85
C PRO A 127 -22.62 4.18 -5.20
N GLN A 128 -23.65 4.35 -6.04
CA GLN A 128 -24.12 5.67 -6.49
C GLN A 128 -25.01 6.35 -5.41
N PRO A 129 -25.10 7.69 -5.37
CA PRO A 129 -24.35 8.66 -6.19
C PRO A 129 -22.96 8.92 -5.65
N VAL A 130 -21.96 8.97 -6.55
CA VAL A 130 -20.59 9.37 -6.20
C VAL A 130 -20.30 10.82 -6.60
N SER A 131 -19.39 11.48 -5.88
CA SER A 131 -18.96 12.82 -6.25
C SER A 131 -18.20 12.79 -7.59
N ARG A 132 -18.26 13.91 -8.34
CA ARG A 132 -17.49 14.06 -9.59
C ARG A 132 -15.99 13.77 -9.39
N ARG A 133 -15.42 14.21 -8.27
CA ARG A 133 -14.03 13.92 -7.90
C ARG A 133 -13.79 12.42 -7.75
N THR A 134 -14.63 11.72 -7.00
CA THR A 134 -14.53 10.27 -6.81
C THR A 134 -14.66 9.53 -8.14
N SER A 135 -15.64 9.89 -8.98
CA SER A 135 -15.83 9.28 -10.30
C SER A 135 -14.61 9.41 -11.21
N LEU A 136 -13.94 10.58 -11.20
CA LEU A 136 -12.76 10.83 -12.03
C LEU A 136 -11.49 10.12 -11.53
N LEU A 137 -11.34 9.95 -10.22
CA LEU A 137 -10.10 9.45 -9.61
C LEU A 137 -10.17 7.96 -9.22
N ALA A 138 -11.37 7.37 -9.13
CA ALA A 138 -11.54 6.00 -8.64
C ALA A 138 -10.78 4.96 -9.47
N ALA A 139 -10.84 5.04 -10.80
CA ALA A 139 -10.19 4.07 -11.67
C ALA A 139 -8.66 4.07 -11.53
N PRO A 140 -7.94 5.20 -11.72
CA PRO A 140 -6.48 5.18 -11.57
C PRO A 140 -6.04 4.86 -10.13
N VAL A 141 -6.81 5.23 -9.10
CA VAL A 141 -6.52 4.85 -7.71
C VAL A 141 -6.69 3.35 -7.49
N ALA A 142 -7.78 2.75 -7.98
CA ALA A 142 -8.02 1.32 -7.86
C ALA A 142 -6.94 0.50 -8.58
N ILE A 143 -6.58 0.89 -9.81
CA ILE A 143 -5.52 0.23 -10.59
C ILE A 143 -4.18 0.35 -9.88
N SER A 144 -3.80 1.54 -9.41
CA SER A 144 -2.54 1.75 -8.67
C SER A 144 -2.49 0.93 -7.39
N LEU A 145 -3.60 0.84 -6.65
CA LEU A 145 -3.70 0.04 -5.44
C LEU A 145 -3.52 -1.46 -5.73
N LEU A 146 -4.16 -1.95 -6.80
CA LEU A 146 -4.01 -3.33 -7.26
C LEU A 146 -2.55 -3.62 -7.66
N MET A 147 -1.93 -2.75 -8.46
CA MET A 147 -0.53 -2.91 -8.89
C MET A 147 0.49 -2.90 -7.74
N LEU A 148 0.22 -2.15 -6.67
CA LEU A 148 1.06 -2.11 -5.47
C LEU A 148 0.87 -3.32 -4.57
N SER A 149 -0.23 -4.06 -4.73
CA SER A 149 -0.59 -5.15 -3.83
C SER A 149 0.24 -6.41 -4.04
N LEU A 150 0.51 -7.12 -2.93
CA LEU A 150 1.19 -8.40 -2.94
C LEU A 150 0.45 -9.45 -3.80
N PRO A 151 -0.89 -9.60 -3.74
CA PRO A 151 -1.58 -10.57 -4.57
C PRO A 151 -1.35 -10.37 -6.07
N VAL A 152 -1.46 -9.13 -6.58
CA VAL A 152 -1.23 -8.84 -7.99
C VAL A 152 0.23 -9.05 -8.39
N ARG A 153 1.15 -8.60 -7.54
CA ARG A 153 2.58 -8.79 -7.79
C ARG A 153 2.95 -10.28 -7.88
N ASN A 154 2.46 -11.07 -6.93
CA ASN A 154 2.68 -12.53 -6.93
C ASN A 154 2.01 -13.19 -8.14
N THR A 155 0.78 -12.78 -8.52
CA THR A 155 0.12 -13.30 -9.73
C THR A 155 0.95 -13.04 -10.98
N LEU A 156 1.49 -11.83 -11.15
CA LEU A 156 2.33 -11.46 -12.30
C LEU A 156 3.66 -12.21 -12.29
N TYR A 157 4.31 -12.31 -11.13
CA TYR A 157 5.64 -12.92 -11.01
C TYR A 157 5.60 -14.45 -11.15
N LEU A 158 4.62 -15.11 -10.52
CA LEU A 158 4.44 -16.56 -10.58
C LEU A 158 3.73 -17.04 -11.86
N GLY A 159 3.06 -16.15 -12.60
CA GLY A 159 2.28 -16.54 -13.77
C GLY A 159 0.93 -17.16 -13.46
N GLN A 160 0.30 -16.77 -12.35
CA GLN A 160 -0.94 -17.35 -11.84
C GLN A 160 -2.22 -16.88 -12.58
N THR A 161 -3.27 -17.71 -12.54
CA THR A 161 -4.58 -17.43 -13.16
C THR A 161 -5.57 -16.69 -12.25
N SER A 162 -5.19 -16.32 -11.02
CA SER A 162 -6.10 -15.87 -9.96
C SER A 162 -6.94 -14.64 -10.29
N ILE A 163 -6.50 -13.78 -11.18
CA ILE A 163 -7.26 -12.58 -11.59
C ILE A 163 -8.47 -12.96 -12.46
N ILE A 164 -8.38 -14.04 -13.22
CA ILE A 164 -9.42 -14.47 -14.17
C ILE A 164 -10.75 -14.73 -13.44
N PRO A 165 -10.83 -15.61 -12.42
CA PRO A 165 -12.10 -15.87 -11.72
C PRO A 165 -12.65 -14.62 -11.01
N VAL A 166 -11.78 -13.77 -10.46
CA VAL A 166 -12.22 -12.51 -9.82
C VAL A 166 -12.86 -11.57 -10.85
N LEU A 167 -12.21 -11.39 -12.01
CA LEU A 167 -12.74 -10.55 -13.08
C LEU A 167 -14.05 -11.11 -13.65
N LEU A 168 -14.16 -12.43 -13.87
CA LEU A 168 -15.38 -13.06 -14.33
C LEU A 168 -16.57 -12.81 -13.38
N VAL A 169 -16.36 -12.91 -12.07
CA VAL A 169 -17.39 -12.57 -11.09
C VAL A 169 -17.77 -11.10 -11.18
N LEU A 170 -16.80 -10.18 -11.26
CA LEU A 170 -17.09 -8.75 -11.36
C LEU A 170 -17.82 -8.42 -12.67
N LEU A 171 -17.41 -8.98 -13.79
CA LEU A 171 -18.11 -8.81 -15.07
C LEU A 171 -19.55 -9.34 -14.98
N GLY A 172 -19.74 -10.52 -14.38
CA GLY A 172 -21.05 -11.11 -14.14
C GLY A 172 -21.96 -10.26 -13.26
N CYS A 173 -21.40 -9.61 -12.24
CA CYS A 173 -22.17 -8.78 -11.33
C CYS A 173 -22.45 -7.36 -11.82
N PHE A 174 -21.55 -6.75 -12.61
CA PHE A 174 -21.57 -5.30 -12.89
C PHE A 174 -21.54 -4.91 -14.37
N ALA A 175 -21.02 -5.76 -15.27
CA ALA A 175 -20.84 -5.38 -16.66
C ALA A 175 -21.95 -5.90 -17.58
N VAL A 176 -22.47 -7.11 -17.32
CA VAL A 176 -23.47 -7.74 -18.16
C VAL A 176 -24.89 -7.44 -17.67
N ARG A 177 -25.80 -7.20 -18.64
CA ARG A 177 -27.23 -6.95 -18.35
C ARG A 177 -28.06 -8.23 -18.30
N GLY A 178 -27.64 -9.28 -19.02
CA GLY A 178 -28.35 -10.55 -19.12
C GLY A 178 -28.20 -11.35 -17.81
N VAL A 179 -29.34 -11.73 -17.21
CA VAL A 179 -29.35 -12.53 -15.97
C VAL A 179 -28.68 -13.88 -16.17
N ARG A 180 -28.92 -14.53 -17.33
CA ARG A 180 -28.28 -15.82 -17.67
C ARG A 180 -26.77 -15.66 -17.88
N THR A 181 -26.35 -14.66 -18.66
CA THR A 181 -24.93 -14.36 -18.90
C THR A 181 -24.18 -14.07 -17.59
N SER A 182 -24.81 -13.34 -16.66
CA SER A 182 -24.28 -13.12 -15.31
C SER A 182 -23.99 -14.45 -14.60
N GLY A 183 -24.95 -15.38 -14.62
CA GLY A 183 -24.79 -16.70 -14.03
C GLY A 183 -23.69 -17.53 -14.72
N VAL A 184 -23.63 -17.52 -16.04
CA VAL A 184 -22.60 -18.24 -16.82
C VAL A 184 -21.20 -17.76 -16.42
N LEU A 185 -20.95 -16.44 -16.35
CA LEU A 185 -19.65 -15.92 -15.98
C LEU A 185 -19.24 -16.31 -14.53
N ILE A 186 -20.21 -16.32 -13.61
CA ILE A 186 -19.95 -16.73 -12.22
C ILE A 186 -19.71 -18.25 -12.15
N GLY A 187 -20.44 -19.05 -12.92
CA GLY A 187 -20.21 -20.49 -13.02
C GLY A 187 -18.86 -20.85 -13.63
N LEU A 188 -18.44 -20.11 -14.66
CA LEU A 188 -17.07 -20.24 -15.22
C LEU A 188 -16.01 -19.88 -14.18
N ALA A 189 -16.20 -18.80 -13.42
CA ALA A 189 -15.29 -18.45 -12.32
C ALA A 189 -15.18 -19.59 -11.30
N ALA A 190 -16.30 -20.20 -10.94
CA ALA A 190 -16.34 -21.35 -10.03
C ALA A 190 -15.66 -22.60 -10.64
N ALA A 191 -15.70 -22.79 -11.95
CA ALA A 191 -14.99 -23.89 -12.62
C ALA A 191 -13.47 -23.77 -12.49
N PHE A 192 -12.91 -22.54 -12.39
CA PHE A 192 -11.51 -22.30 -12.05
C PHE A 192 -11.25 -22.39 -10.55
N GLN A 193 -12.20 -21.94 -9.73
CA GLN A 193 -12.06 -21.91 -8.27
C GLN A 193 -13.38 -22.32 -7.60
N PRO A 194 -13.56 -23.60 -7.22
CA PRO A 194 -14.84 -24.17 -6.79
C PRO A 194 -15.50 -23.46 -5.60
N THR A 195 -14.71 -22.90 -4.70
CA THR A 195 -15.23 -22.14 -3.53
C THR A 195 -16.02 -20.88 -3.93
N LEU A 196 -15.87 -20.38 -5.16
CA LEU A 196 -16.69 -19.29 -5.69
C LEU A 196 -18.15 -19.69 -5.95
N LEU A 197 -18.51 -20.98 -5.84
CA LEU A 197 -19.91 -21.40 -5.75
C LEU A 197 -20.65 -20.72 -4.57
N LEU A 198 -19.92 -20.17 -3.59
CA LEU A 198 -20.50 -19.35 -2.53
C LEU A 198 -21.24 -18.11 -3.06
N PHE A 199 -21.03 -17.70 -4.30
CA PHE A 199 -21.83 -16.67 -4.96
C PHE A 199 -23.24 -17.14 -5.33
N THR A 200 -23.50 -18.43 -5.45
CA THR A 200 -24.85 -18.95 -5.78
C THR A 200 -25.88 -18.62 -4.69
N PRO A 201 -25.64 -18.86 -3.39
CA PRO A 201 -26.55 -18.41 -2.34
C PRO A 201 -26.70 -16.86 -2.29
N LEU A 202 -25.60 -16.09 -2.54
CA LEU A 202 -25.72 -14.64 -2.64
C LEU A 202 -26.72 -14.24 -3.75
N LEU A 203 -26.58 -14.80 -4.96
CA LEU A 203 -27.48 -14.54 -6.08
C LEU A 203 -28.91 -14.97 -5.76
N TRP A 204 -29.08 -16.13 -5.12
CA TRP A 204 -30.40 -16.67 -4.76
C TRP A 204 -31.15 -15.76 -3.78
N PHE A 205 -30.51 -15.38 -2.68
CA PHE A 205 -31.11 -14.56 -1.64
C PHE A 205 -31.25 -13.07 -2.02
N THR A 206 -30.53 -12.61 -3.06
CA THR A 206 -30.71 -11.28 -3.64
C THR A 206 -31.75 -11.25 -4.77
N GLY A 207 -32.55 -12.33 -4.97
CA GLY A 207 -33.62 -12.41 -5.94
C GLY A 207 -33.19 -12.79 -7.36
N ARG A 208 -31.89 -12.98 -7.60
CA ARG A 208 -31.33 -13.38 -8.92
C ARG A 208 -31.31 -14.90 -9.11
N ARG A 209 -32.43 -15.60 -8.80
CA ARG A 209 -32.50 -17.08 -8.79
C ARG A 209 -32.11 -17.71 -10.12
N ARG A 210 -32.49 -17.12 -11.26
CA ARG A 210 -32.09 -17.62 -12.60
C ARG A 210 -30.58 -17.54 -12.82
N ALA A 211 -29.92 -16.48 -12.33
CA ALA A 211 -28.46 -16.38 -12.40
C ALA A 211 -27.80 -17.41 -11.49
N ALA A 212 -28.34 -17.66 -10.30
CA ALA A 212 -27.84 -18.69 -9.39
C ALA A 212 -27.94 -20.09 -10.03
N ALA A 213 -29.07 -20.43 -10.62
CA ALA A 213 -29.26 -21.70 -11.36
C ALA A 213 -28.28 -21.83 -12.54
N CYS A 214 -28.16 -20.76 -13.36
CA CYS A 214 -27.18 -20.75 -14.45
C CYS A 214 -25.73 -20.88 -13.98
N ALA A 215 -25.38 -20.30 -12.83
CA ALA A 215 -24.02 -20.46 -12.27
C ALA A 215 -23.75 -21.91 -11.86
N GLY A 216 -24.69 -22.54 -11.16
CA GLY A 216 -24.60 -23.95 -10.79
C GLY A 216 -24.54 -24.90 -12.01
N THR A 217 -25.42 -24.69 -12.99
CA THR A 217 -25.43 -25.51 -14.20
C THR A 217 -24.17 -25.31 -15.06
N THR A 218 -23.67 -24.11 -15.19
CA THR A 218 -22.40 -23.82 -15.90
C THR A 218 -21.23 -24.49 -15.21
N PHE A 219 -21.12 -24.36 -13.89
CA PHE A 219 -20.10 -25.05 -13.13
C PHE A 219 -20.16 -26.57 -13.33
N ALA A 220 -21.36 -27.16 -13.20
CA ALA A 220 -21.55 -28.60 -13.41
C ALA A 220 -21.19 -29.01 -14.86
N ALA A 221 -21.60 -28.25 -15.85
CA ALA A 221 -21.26 -28.51 -17.26
C ALA A 221 -19.74 -28.47 -17.51
N CYS A 222 -19.03 -27.47 -16.94
CA CYS A 222 -17.57 -27.37 -17.04
C CYS A 222 -16.88 -28.55 -16.34
N THR A 223 -17.39 -28.96 -15.18
CA THR A 223 -16.86 -30.10 -14.41
C THR A 223 -17.08 -31.40 -15.19
N VAL A 224 -18.28 -31.62 -15.74
CA VAL A 224 -18.59 -32.80 -16.57
C VAL A 224 -17.73 -32.81 -17.83
N LEU A 225 -17.55 -31.68 -18.52
CA LEU A 225 -16.67 -31.54 -19.67
C LEU A 225 -15.22 -31.95 -19.32
N ALA A 226 -14.72 -31.42 -18.21
CA ALA A 226 -13.38 -31.78 -17.74
C ALA A 226 -13.30 -33.26 -17.39
N TRP A 227 -14.33 -33.81 -16.75
CA TRP A 227 -14.39 -35.25 -16.42
C TRP A 227 -14.41 -36.13 -17.67
N ALA A 228 -15.17 -35.74 -18.72
CA ALA A 228 -15.20 -36.45 -19.98
C ALA A 228 -13.87 -36.38 -20.77
N ALA A 229 -13.16 -35.22 -20.67
CA ALA A 229 -11.90 -35.02 -21.37
C ALA A 229 -10.70 -35.64 -20.59
N MET A 230 -10.75 -35.65 -19.26
CA MET A 230 -9.65 -36.08 -18.37
C MET A 230 -10.24 -36.83 -17.15
N PRO A 231 -10.75 -38.09 -17.36
CA PRO A 231 -11.46 -38.79 -16.29
C PRO A 231 -10.59 -39.14 -15.10
N HIS A 232 -9.35 -39.55 -15.32
CA HIS A 232 -8.41 -39.89 -14.25
C HIS A 232 -8.04 -38.66 -13.41
N ASP A 233 -7.70 -37.54 -14.05
CA ASP A 233 -7.38 -36.29 -13.36
C ASP A 233 -8.58 -35.75 -12.57
N SER A 234 -9.76 -35.84 -13.17
CA SER A 234 -10.99 -35.40 -12.49
C SER A 234 -11.31 -36.24 -11.28
N TYR A 235 -11.13 -37.57 -11.36
CA TYR A 235 -11.27 -38.46 -10.21
C TYR A 235 -10.23 -38.11 -9.12
N THR A 236 -8.97 -37.98 -9.50
CA THR A 236 -7.86 -37.64 -8.58
C THR A 236 -8.13 -36.32 -7.87
N TYR A 237 -8.55 -35.28 -8.60
CA TYR A 237 -8.84 -33.96 -8.03
C TYR A 237 -10.05 -33.97 -7.08
N TRP A 238 -11.18 -34.55 -7.52
CA TRP A 238 -12.42 -34.43 -6.76
C TRP A 238 -12.57 -35.47 -5.64
N VAL A 239 -11.98 -36.65 -5.80
CA VAL A 239 -12.14 -37.77 -4.87
C VAL A 239 -10.89 -37.97 -4.03
N HIS A 240 -9.72 -38.05 -4.66
CA HIS A 240 -8.47 -38.32 -3.93
C HIS A 240 -7.96 -37.07 -3.17
N HIS A 241 -7.93 -35.92 -3.84
CA HIS A 241 -7.50 -34.66 -3.25
C HIS A 241 -8.62 -33.83 -2.63
N LEU A 242 -9.85 -34.31 -2.57
CA LEU A 242 -11.01 -33.58 -2.02
C LEU A 242 -11.06 -32.10 -2.47
N ALA A 243 -11.14 -31.90 -3.78
CA ALA A 243 -11.14 -30.57 -4.43
C ALA A 243 -9.86 -29.74 -4.17
N GLY A 244 -8.71 -30.38 -4.21
CA GLY A 244 -7.40 -29.74 -4.17
C GLY A 244 -6.65 -29.76 -2.85
N VAL A 245 -7.13 -30.50 -1.86
CA VAL A 245 -6.38 -30.71 -0.60
C VAL A 245 -5.05 -31.40 -0.90
N GLY A 246 -3.96 -30.84 -0.41
CA GLY A 246 -2.60 -31.39 -0.58
C GLY A 246 -1.93 -31.03 -1.90
N LEU A 247 -2.54 -30.20 -2.76
CA LEU A 247 -1.92 -29.67 -3.97
C LEU A 247 -1.16 -28.36 -3.70
N GLY A 248 -0.07 -28.16 -4.44
CA GLY A 248 0.69 -26.92 -4.40
C GLY A 248 1.67 -26.75 -3.25
N GLY A 249 2.03 -27.83 -2.56
CA GLY A 249 2.98 -27.83 -1.46
C GLY A 249 2.36 -28.21 -0.11
N ARG A 250 3.09 -27.99 0.98
CA ARG A 250 2.63 -28.33 2.33
C ARG A 250 1.44 -27.46 2.72
N ALA A 251 0.41 -28.07 3.29
CA ALA A 251 -0.80 -27.37 3.72
C ALA A 251 -0.54 -26.36 4.86
N ASP A 252 0.50 -26.58 5.67
CA ASP A 252 0.97 -25.69 6.75
C ASP A 252 1.94 -24.60 6.29
N ASP A 253 2.27 -24.53 4.99
CA ASP A 253 3.13 -23.48 4.43
C ASP A 253 2.62 -22.08 4.73
N LEU A 254 3.55 -21.12 4.96
CA LEU A 254 3.23 -19.72 5.23
C LEU A 254 2.51 -19.02 4.06
N GLY A 255 2.69 -19.52 2.84
CA GLY A 255 1.98 -19.06 1.65
C GLY A 255 0.51 -19.44 1.61
N ASN A 256 0.12 -20.53 2.31
CA ASN A 256 -1.27 -20.96 2.42
C ASN A 256 -2.04 -20.12 3.43
N GLN A 257 -2.81 -19.18 2.96
CA GLN A 257 -3.62 -18.24 3.73
C GLN A 257 -5.09 -18.70 3.85
N SER A 258 -5.32 -20.01 4.01
CA SER A 258 -6.63 -20.60 4.30
C SER A 258 -6.81 -20.84 5.80
N LEU A 259 -8.07 -21.03 6.21
CA LEU A 259 -8.37 -21.41 7.58
C LEU A 259 -7.76 -22.79 7.94
N HIS A 260 -7.76 -23.73 6.99
CA HIS A 260 -7.11 -25.04 7.13
C HIS A 260 -5.61 -24.88 7.41
N GLY A 261 -4.89 -24.11 6.59
CA GLY A 261 -3.46 -23.86 6.81
C GLY A 261 -3.15 -23.21 8.16
N ALA A 262 -3.99 -22.29 8.61
CA ALA A 262 -3.83 -21.63 9.91
C ALA A 262 -4.01 -22.63 11.09
N LEU A 263 -4.99 -23.51 11.00
CA LEU A 263 -5.21 -24.55 12.04
C LEU A 263 -4.02 -25.51 12.13
N LEU A 264 -3.47 -25.92 10.98
CA LEU A 264 -2.28 -26.77 10.93
C LEU A 264 -1.04 -26.07 11.54
N ARG A 265 -0.84 -24.77 11.26
CA ARG A 265 0.25 -23.96 11.86
C ARG A 265 0.10 -23.79 13.37
N LEU A 266 -1.11 -23.88 13.89
CA LEU A 266 -1.37 -23.90 15.33
C LEU A 266 -1.12 -25.27 15.97
N GLY A 267 -0.67 -26.27 15.20
CA GLY A 267 -0.37 -27.61 15.66
C GLY A 267 -1.58 -28.54 15.74
N LEU A 268 -2.74 -28.13 15.23
CA LEU A 268 -3.93 -28.97 15.15
C LEU A 268 -3.81 -29.90 13.95
N THR A 269 -4.04 -31.20 14.17
CA THR A 269 -3.94 -32.22 13.13
C THR A 269 -5.03 -33.32 13.31
N GLY A 270 -5.31 -34.05 12.24
CA GLY A 270 -6.23 -35.19 12.26
C GLY A 270 -7.71 -34.79 12.35
N PRO A 271 -8.59 -35.68 12.87
CA PRO A 271 -10.05 -35.48 12.83
C PRO A 271 -10.53 -34.19 13.52
N LEU A 272 -9.84 -33.76 14.58
CA LEU A 272 -10.20 -32.52 15.30
C LEU A 272 -9.97 -31.29 14.42
N GLU A 273 -8.85 -31.23 13.72
CA GLU A 273 -8.56 -30.15 12.78
C GLU A 273 -9.63 -30.06 11.69
N ILE A 274 -9.95 -31.21 11.05
CA ILE A 274 -10.97 -31.29 10.00
C ILE A 274 -12.33 -30.84 10.54
N ALA A 275 -12.72 -31.29 11.71
CA ALA A 275 -13.99 -30.90 12.33
C ALA A 275 -14.05 -29.38 12.61
N LEU A 276 -12.96 -28.80 13.14
CA LEU A 276 -12.85 -27.37 13.39
C LEU A 276 -12.85 -26.56 12.09
N PHE A 277 -12.10 -27.02 11.08
CA PHE A 277 -12.10 -26.38 9.75
C PHE A 277 -13.51 -26.33 9.15
N LEU A 278 -14.23 -27.46 9.15
CA LEU A 278 -15.60 -27.53 8.62
C LEU A 278 -16.58 -26.67 9.43
N LEU A 279 -16.51 -26.71 10.75
CA LEU A 279 -17.40 -25.93 11.62
C LEU A 279 -17.16 -24.42 11.47
N LEU A 280 -15.91 -23.97 11.60
CA LEU A 280 -15.54 -22.57 11.48
C LEU A 280 -15.72 -22.06 10.04
N GLY A 281 -15.37 -22.88 9.06
CA GLY A 281 -15.61 -22.57 7.64
C GLY A 281 -17.09 -22.38 7.32
N ALA A 282 -17.95 -23.29 7.79
CA ALA A 282 -19.40 -23.15 7.64
C ALA A 282 -19.93 -21.90 8.36
N ALA A 283 -19.46 -21.63 9.57
CA ALA A 283 -19.83 -20.41 10.30
C ALA A 283 -19.45 -19.13 9.54
N VAL A 284 -18.22 -19.07 9.02
CA VAL A 284 -17.74 -17.95 8.21
C VAL A 284 -18.56 -17.80 6.93
N ALA A 285 -18.84 -18.89 6.21
CA ALA A 285 -19.64 -18.88 5.00
C ALA A 285 -21.06 -18.34 5.25
N VAL A 286 -21.73 -18.85 6.28
CA VAL A 286 -23.10 -18.41 6.65
C VAL A 286 -23.12 -16.94 7.07
N LEU A 287 -22.19 -16.53 7.93
CA LEU A 287 -22.10 -15.13 8.38
C LEU A 287 -21.80 -14.20 7.20
N ALA A 288 -20.86 -14.56 6.35
CA ALA A 288 -20.50 -13.76 5.19
C ALA A 288 -21.65 -13.64 4.19
N VAL A 289 -22.35 -14.73 3.84
CA VAL A 289 -23.50 -14.68 2.95
C VAL A 289 -24.62 -13.82 3.55
N ARG A 290 -24.97 -13.98 4.82
CA ARG A 290 -25.97 -13.13 5.50
C ARG A 290 -25.58 -11.64 5.43
N ARG A 291 -24.33 -11.33 5.69
CA ARG A 291 -23.81 -9.96 5.61
C ARG A 291 -23.80 -9.43 4.17
N ALA A 292 -23.33 -10.24 3.22
CA ALA A 292 -23.30 -9.87 1.80
C ALA A 292 -24.71 -9.59 1.26
N VAL A 293 -25.71 -10.42 1.58
CA VAL A 293 -27.12 -10.20 1.21
C VAL A 293 -27.63 -8.89 1.80
N ARG A 294 -27.35 -8.61 3.08
CA ARG A 294 -27.71 -7.34 3.72
C ARG A 294 -27.13 -6.13 2.99
N TYR A 295 -25.81 -6.16 2.68
CA TYR A 295 -25.17 -5.05 1.97
C TYR A 295 -25.59 -4.95 0.50
N ALA A 296 -25.92 -6.07 -0.15
CA ALA A 296 -26.49 -6.06 -1.49
C ALA A 296 -27.86 -5.34 -1.53
N HIS A 297 -28.77 -5.66 -0.58
CA HIS A 297 -30.06 -4.97 -0.43
C HIS A 297 -29.89 -3.49 -0.04
N ASP A 298 -28.82 -3.15 0.69
CA ASP A 298 -28.45 -1.76 1.00
C ASP A 298 -27.84 -1.02 -0.22
N GLY A 299 -27.78 -1.66 -1.41
CA GLY A 299 -27.22 -1.08 -2.64
C GLY A 299 -25.69 -0.99 -2.67
N GLN A 300 -25.01 -1.72 -1.81
CA GLN A 300 -23.56 -1.83 -1.76
C GLN A 300 -23.06 -3.16 -2.38
N LEU A 301 -23.44 -3.41 -3.63
CA LEU A 301 -23.21 -4.70 -4.29
C LEU A 301 -21.71 -5.06 -4.39
N LEU A 302 -20.82 -4.08 -4.64
CA LEU A 302 -19.37 -4.35 -4.71
C LEU A 302 -18.83 -4.85 -3.36
N LEU A 303 -19.31 -4.26 -2.27
CA LEU A 303 -18.95 -4.71 -0.92
C LEU A 303 -19.48 -6.13 -0.65
N ALA A 304 -20.73 -6.41 -1.04
CA ALA A 304 -21.33 -7.74 -0.92
C ALA A 304 -20.52 -8.80 -1.68
N VAL A 305 -20.12 -8.49 -2.92
CA VAL A 305 -19.26 -9.35 -3.76
C VAL A 305 -17.91 -9.57 -3.09
N ALA A 306 -17.27 -8.52 -2.58
CA ALA A 306 -15.98 -8.62 -1.90
C ALA A 306 -16.06 -9.47 -0.62
N ILE A 307 -17.11 -9.30 0.20
CA ILE A 307 -17.34 -10.11 1.41
C ILE A 307 -17.48 -11.59 1.05
N THR A 308 -18.28 -11.91 0.01
CA THR A 308 -18.48 -13.30 -0.45
C THR A 308 -17.17 -13.89 -0.98
N GLY A 309 -16.40 -13.12 -1.76
CA GLY A 309 -15.10 -13.55 -2.26
C GLY A 309 -14.07 -13.78 -1.15
N CYS A 310 -14.01 -12.91 -0.13
CA CYS A 310 -13.17 -13.13 1.06
C CYS A 310 -13.54 -14.44 1.77
N ALA A 311 -14.84 -14.69 1.95
CA ALA A 311 -15.30 -15.94 2.56
C ALA A 311 -14.92 -17.17 1.72
N ALA A 312 -15.08 -17.09 0.40
CA ALA A 312 -14.71 -18.18 -0.52
C ALA A 312 -13.23 -18.58 -0.39
N ILE A 313 -12.35 -17.59 -0.18
CA ILE A 313 -10.92 -17.85 0.05
C ILE A 313 -10.67 -18.45 1.44
N VAL A 314 -11.28 -17.90 2.48
CA VAL A 314 -11.10 -18.36 3.87
C VAL A 314 -11.53 -19.82 4.04
N VAL A 315 -12.66 -20.22 3.41
CA VAL A 315 -13.20 -21.59 3.49
C VAL A 315 -12.57 -22.55 2.48
N SER A 316 -11.67 -22.07 1.62
CA SER A 316 -10.93 -22.95 0.71
C SER A 316 -9.97 -23.84 1.49
N PRO A 317 -9.82 -25.13 1.13
CA PRO A 317 -8.81 -25.99 1.74
C PRO A 317 -7.39 -25.44 1.57
N THR A 318 -7.13 -24.84 0.40
CA THR A 318 -5.87 -24.16 0.09
C THR A 318 -6.17 -22.77 -0.48
N ALA A 319 -5.47 -21.76 -0.01
CA ALA A 319 -5.61 -20.38 -0.46
C ALA A 319 -4.26 -19.67 -0.45
N TRP A 320 -3.74 -19.37 -1.61
CA TRP A 320 -2.45 -18.71 -1.77
C TRP A 320 -2.59 -17.19 -1.77
N GLN A 321 -1.53 -16.47 -1.41
CA GLN A 321 -1.54 -15.00 -1.31
C GLN A 321 -2.05 -14.29 -2.57
N HIS A 322 -1.76 -14.83 -3.76
CA HIS A 322 -2.23 -14.26 -5.03
C HIS A 322 -3.75 -14.33 -5.23
N GLN A 323 -4.49 -15.13 -4.46
CA GLN A 323 -5.95 -15.25 -4.53
C GLN A 323 -6.70 -14.21 -3.66
N LEU A 324 -6.01 -13.50 -2.78
CA LEU A 324 -6.62 -12.61 -1.76
C LEU A 324 -7.01 -11.21 -2.27
N LEU A 325 -7.22 -11.02 -3.57
CA LEU A 325 -7.64 -9.76 -4.20
C LEU A 325 -8.97 -9.20 -3.65
N TRP A 326 -9.86 -10.06 -3.17
CA TRP A 326 -11.17 -9.69 -2.66
C TRP A 326 -11.13 -8.70 -1.50
N VAL A 327 -10.12 -8.77 -0.66
CA VAL A 327 -9.92 -7.87 0.48
C VAL A 327 -9.72 -6.42 -0.01
N LEU A 328 -8.98 -6.23 -1.10
CA LEU A 328 -8.79 -4.91 -1.73
C LEU A 328 -10.06 -4.39 -2.39
N LEU A 329 -10.84 -5.28 -3.01
CA LEU A 329 -12.13 -4.90 -3.59
C LEU A 329 -13.11 -4.42 -2.52
N ALA A 330 -13.04 -4.96 -1.29
CA ALA A 330 -13.80 -4.44 -0.18
C ALA A 330 -13.38 -3.01 0.20
N VAL A 331 -12.08 -2.69 0.17
CA VAL A 331 -11.58 -1.32 0.37
C VAL A 331 -12.10 -0.40 -0.72
N VAL A 332 -12.00 -0.80 -2.00
CA VAL A 332 -12.54 -0.02 -3.12
C VAL A 332 -14.06 0.16 -2.96
N GLY A 333 -14.80 -0.88 -2.60
CA GLY A 333 -16.24 -0.81 -2.32
C GLY A 333 -16.61 0.16 -1.20
N GLN A 334 -15.66 0.51 -0.37
CA GLN A 334 -15.80 1.51 0.69
C GLN A 334 -15.42 2.94 0.26
N VAL A 335 -14.94 3.21 -0.94
CA VAL A 335 -14.61 4.55 -1.44
C VAL A 335 -15.89 5.31 -1.81
N GLY A 336 -15.99 6.58 -1.45
CA GLY A 336 -17.14 7.43 -1.81
C GLY A 336 -17.53 8.44 -0.74
N LYS A 337 -18.80 8.66 -0.49
CA LYS A 337 -19.35 9.73 0.38
C LYS A 337 -19.10 9.54 1.88
N ARG A 338 -18.03 8.97 2.27
CA ARG A 338 -17.84 8.52 3.62
C ARG A 338 -17.03 9.47 4.41
N ALA A 339 -17.73 10.17 5.06
CA ALA A 339 -17.21 10.97 6.10
C ALA A 339 -16.99 10.22 7.39
N SER A 340 -17.58 9.06 7.48
CA SER A 340 -17.71 8.29 8.71
C SER A 340 -16.91 7.00 8.75
N ASP A 341 -16.16 6.69 7.69
CA ASP A 341 -15.36 5.50 7.70
C ASP A 341 -14.40 5.56 8.88
N ARG A 342 -14.58 4.65 9.77
CA ARG A 342 -13.55 4.32 10.75
C ARG A 342 -12.40 3.76 9.97
N TYR A 343 -11.43 4.61 9.63
CA TYR A 343 -10.31 4.35 8.72
C TYR A 343 -9.34 3.27 9.20
N VAL A 344 -9.54 2.71 10.39
CA VAL A 344 -8.69 1.66 10.94
C VAL A 344 -8.61 0.48 9.99
N TRP A 345 -9.77 -0.02 9.59
CA TRP A 345 -9.83 -1.22 8.77
C TRP A 345 -9.28 -1.01 7.35
N PRO A 346 -9.69 0.00 6.56
CA PRO A 346 -9.11 0.24 5.24
C PRO A 346 -7.61 0.49 5.26
N VAL A 347 -7.12 1.21 6.27
CA VAL A 347 -5.68 1.46 6.46
C VAL A 347 -4.95 0.17 6.78
N ALA A 348 -5.44 -0.61 7.74
CA ALA A 348 -4.85 -1.89 8.10
C ALA A 348 -4.79 -2.83 6.88
N VAL A 349 -5.88 -2.92 6.11
CA VAL A 349 -5.92 -3.75 4.89
C VAL A 349 -4.92 -3.28 3.86
N VAL A 350 -4.85 -1.98 3.55
CA VAL A 350 -3.87 -1.48 2.56
C VAL A 350 -2.45 -1.78 2.99
N LEU A 351 -2.13 -1.61 4.28
CA LEU A 351 -0.81 -1.94 4.81
C LEU A 351 -0.51 -3.44 4.67
N VAL A 352 -1.43 -4.30 5.15
CA VAL A 352 -1.30 -5.76 5.09
C VAL A 352 -1.15 -6.26 3.65
N MET A 353 -1.88 -5.66 2.71
CA MET A 353 -1.87 -6.08 1.32
C MET A 353 -0.73 -5.50 0.48
N THR A 354 0.01 -4.52 1.00
CA THR A 354 1.10 -3.84 0.26
C THR A 354 2.47 -3.99 0.89
N LEU A 355 2.55 -4.35 2.17
CA LEU A 355 3.80 -4.50 2.91
C LEU A 355 4.03 -5.96 3.30
N PRO A 356 5.29 -6.44 3.30
CA PRO A 356 5.62 -7.72 3.91
C PRO A 356 5.30 -7.75 5.40
N ALA A 357 4.76 -8.86 5.90
CA ALA A 357 4.38 -9.01 7.30
C ALA A 357 5.55 -8.74 8.28
N LYS A 358 6.79 -9.05 7.87
CA LYS A 358 8.02 -8.76 8.62
C LYS A 358 8.26 -7.28 8.93
N MET A 359 7.67 -6.38 8.14
CA MET A 359 7.79 -4.92 8.38
C MET A 359 6.72 -4.41 9.35
N MET A 360 5.65 -5.17 9.59
CA MET A 360 4.51 -4.73 10.40
C MET A 360 4.46 -5.37 11.77
N VAL A 361 4.97 -6.60 11.88
CA VAL A 361 4.90 -7.39 13.11
C VAL A 361 6.31 -7.74 13.55
N PRO A 362 6.68 -7.43 14.82
CA PRO A 362 8.00 -7.73 15.37
C PRO A 362 8.34 -9.22 15.28
N ASP A 363 9.63 -9.52 15.10
CA ASP A 363 10.15 -10.87 15.05
C ASP A 363 10.34 -11.44 16.46
N LYS A 364 9.24 -11.73 17.13
CA LYS A 364 9.18 -12.37 18.45
C LYS A 364 8.27 -13.58 18.37
N VAL A 365 8.64 -14.66 19.03
CA VAL A 365 7.93 -15.96 18.99
C VAL A 365 6.42 -15.81 19.22
N ILE A 366 6.02 -14.97 20.18
CA ILE A 366 4.60 -14.71 20.50
C ILE A 366 3.81 -14.11 19.34
N PHE A 367 4.48 -13.46 18.40
CA PHE A 367 3.84 -12.81 17.23
C PHE A 367 3.95 -13.65 15.94
N HIS A 368 4.62 -14.81 15.96
CA HIS A 368 4.78 -15.66 14.78
C HIS A 368 3.43 -16.07 14.17
N PRO A 369 2.42 -16.54 14.92
CA PRO A 369 1.11 -16.85 14.34
C PRO A 369 0.43 -15.64 13.71
N LEU A 370 0.46 -14.48 14.36
CA LEU A 370 -0.09 -13.25 13.82
C LEU A 370 0.62 -12.84 12.52
N ARG A 371 1.95 -12.97 12.48
CA ARG A 371 2.77 -12.63 11.31
C ARG A 371 2.52 -13.59 10.14
N ALA A 372 2.33 -14.87 10.42
CA ALA A 372 2.04 -15.90 9.43
C ALA A 372 0.67 -15.69 8.76
N ASP A 373 -0.35 -15.36 9.56
CA ASP A 373 -1.75 -15.35 9.14
C ASP A 373 -2.35 -13.96 8.93
N LEU A 374 -1.52 -12.92 8.84
CA LEU A 374 -1.97 -11.53 8.82
C LEU A 374 -2.94 -11.23 7.66
N VAL A 375 -2.69 -11.79 6.49
CA VAL A 375 -3.52 -11.61 5.30
C VAL A 375 -4.83 -12.41 5.40
N LEU A 376 -4.76 -13.63 5.92
CA LEU A 376 -5.95 -14.43 6.27
C LEU A 376 -6.84 -13.70 7.27
N LEU A 377 -6.24 -13.14 8.33
CA LEU A 377 -6.99 -12.38 9.35
C LEU A 377 -7.70 -11.15 8.75
N ALA A 378 -7.06 -10.47 7.77
CA ALA A 378 -7.70 -9.37 7.05
C ALA A 378 -8.91 -9.85 6.21
N ALA A 379 -8.79 -11.01 5.54
CA ALA A 379 -9.87 -11.62 4.78
C ALA A 379 -11.01 -12.09 5.71
N LEU A 380 -10.69 -12.77 6.79
CA LEU A 380 -11.64 -13.24 7.80
C LEU A 380 -12.38 -12.06 8.46
N ALA A 381 -11.66 -11.03 8.86
CA ALA A 381 -12.24 -9.82 9.42
C ALA A 381 -13.21 -9.15 8.43
N THR A 382 -12.84 -9.08 7.16
CA THR A 382 -13.70 -8.55 6.09
C THR A 382 -14.95 -9.39 5.90
N ALA A 383 -14.81 -10.70 5.83
CA ALA A 383 -15.90 -11.64 5.61
C ALA A 383 -16.90 -11.65 6.78
N ALA A 384 -16.42 -11.74 8.02
CA ALA A 384 -17.26 -12.06 9.16
C ALA A 384 -17.44 -10.96 10.21
N VAL A 385 -16.42 -10.11 10.44
CA VAL A 385 -16.35 -9.29 11.66
C VAL A 385 -16.59 -7.80 11.42
N VAL A 386 -15.93 -7.17 10.43
CA VAL A 386 -15.92 -5.70 10.28
C VAL A 386 -17.31 -5.14 10.01
N PRO A 387 -17.86 -4.26 10.87
CA PRO A 387 -19.13 -3.60 10.61
C PRO A 387 -18.91 -2.48 9.59
N PHE A 388 -19.43 -2.68 8.37
CA PHE A 388 -19.44 -1.63 7.35
C PHE A 388 -20.67 -0.73 7.52
N LEU A 389 -20.53 0.52 7.09
CA LEU A 389 -21.57 1.51 7.21
C LEU A 389 -22.72 1.22 6.23
N SER A 390 -23.96 1.24 6.71
CA SER A 390 -25.15 1.16 5.86
C SER A 390 -25.43 2.49 5.17
N ARG A 391 -25.99 2.45 3.95
CA ARG A 391 -26.45 3.65 3.23
C ARG A 391 -27.59 4.38 3.94
N THR A 392 -28.33 3.69 4.78
CA THR A 392 -29.40 4.26 5.61
C THR A 392 -28.86 5.01 6.83
N SER A 393 -27.58 4.87 7.14
CA SER A 393 -26.96 5.60 8.25
C SER A 393 -26.93 7.10 7.98
N PRO A 394 -27.26 7.95 8.99
CA PRO A 394 -27.15 9.40 8.86
C PRO A 394 -25.72 9.85 8.52
N TYR A 395 -24.72 9.05 8.86
CA TYR A 395 -23.32 9.32 8.56
C TYR A 395 -22.90 8.94 7.13
N TRP A 396 -23.78 8.35 6.32
CA TRP A 396 -23.44 8.01 4.94
C TRP A 396 -23.17 9.22 4.05
N GLN A 397 -23.89 10.33 4.31
CA GLN A 397 -23.80 11.55 3.48
C GLN A 397 -23.10 12.71 4.18
N THR A 398 -23.06 12.70 5.51
CA THR A 398 -22.47 13.78 6.30
C THR A 398 -21.02 13.45 6.66
N PRO A 399 -20.12 14.44 6.59
CA PRO A 399 -18.77 14.27 7.10
C PRO A 399 -18.79 13.90 8.59
N ILE A 400 -18.05 12.88 9.01
CA ILE A 400 -17.74 12.74 10.42
C ILE A 400 -16.99 13.99 10.85
N PRO A 401 -17.38 14.59 11.99
CA PRO A 401 -16.64 15.68 12.57
C PRO A 401 -15.15 15.29 12.69
N THR A 402 -14.26 16.11 12.15
CA THR A 402 -12.81 15.91 12.24
C THR A 402 -12.31 15.96 13.67
N ARG A 403 -13.14 16.42 14.59
CA ARG A 403 -12.90 16.36 16.04
C ARG A 403 -13.59 15.12 16.58
N TYR A 404 -12.81 14.33 17.28
CA TYR A 404 -13.34 13.19 18.01
C TYR A 404 -14.25 13.70 19.11
N ALA A 405 -15.58 13.61 18.90
CA ALA A 405 -16.59 14.14 19.84
C ALA A 405 -16.82 13.17 21.02
N ASP A 406 -16.63 11.88 20.80
CA ASP A 406 -16.89 10.88 21.84
C ASP A 406 -15.75 10.81 22.85
N PRO A 407 -16.02 10.89 24.15
CA PRO A 407 -15.00 10.68 25.18
C PRO A 407 -14.44 9.26 25.06
N VAL A 408 -13.13 9.13 25.24
CA VAL A 408 -12.50 7.80 25.32
C VAL A 408 -13.04 7.10 26.56
N PRO A 409 -13.56 5.86 26.48
CA PRO A 409 -14.01 5.11 27.64
C PRO A 409 -12.94 5.13 28.75
N SER A 410 -13.35 5.34 30.00
CA SER A 410 -12.44 5.56 31.13
C SER A 410 -11.37 4.45 31.27
N ARG A 411 -11.75 3.20 30.98
CA ARG A 411 -10.83 2.04 31.02
C ARG A 411 -9.72 2.11 29.94
N LEU A 412 -10.05 2.59 28.73
CA LEU A 412 -9.13 2.69 27.61
C LEU A 412 -8.24 3.95 27.68
N ARG A 413 -8.67 4.98 28.41
CA ARG A 413 -7.93 6.22 28.56
C ARG A 413 -6.60 6.02 29.34
N ARG A 414 -6.53 4.99 30.17
CA ARG A 414 -5.35 4.66 30.99
C ARG A 414 -4.27 3.94 30.18
N ILE A 415 -4.62 3.37 29.03
CA ILE A 415 -3.66 2.67 28.16
C ILE A 415 -2.85 3.72 27.38
N PRO A 416 -1.51 3.75 27.51
CA PRO A 416 -0.68 4.65 26.73
C PRO A 416 -0.95 4.50 25.23
N LEU A 417 -0.85 5.60 24.48
CA LEU A 417 -1.03 5.67 23.03
C LEU A 417 -2.47 5.46 22.51
N VAL A 418 -3.39 4.81 23.23
CA VAL A 418 -4.78 4.59 22.74
C VAL A 418 -5.50 5.90 22.38
N PRO A 419 -5.45 6.98 23.20
CA PRO A 419 -6.07 8.25 22.83
C PRO A 419 -5.43 8.90 21.59
N PHE A 420 -4.11 8.72 21.42
CA PHE A 420 -3.37 9.17 20.22
C PHE A 420 -3.81 8.41 18.98
N LEU A 421 -3.72 7.09 19.00
CA LEU A 421 -4.10 6.22 17.88
C LEU A 421 -5.55 6.46 17.46
N ARG A 422 -6.46 6.55 18.43
CA ARG A 422 -7.88 6.80 18.18
C ARG A 422 -8.12 8.13 17.44
N ARG A 423 -7.40 9.21 17.81
CA ARG A 423 -7.49 10.50 17.12
C ARG A 423 -6.88 10.48 15.73
N VAL A 424 -5.72 9.85 15.56
CA VAL A 424 -5.04 9.71 14.26
C VAL A 424 -5.92 8.92 13.28
N ILE A 425 -6.43 7.79 13.74
CA ILE A 425 -7.26 6.90 12.95
C ILE A 425 -8.62 7.53 12.56
N SER A 426 -9.15 8.47 13.37
CA SER A 426 -10.40 9.14 13.06
C SER A 426 -10.28 10.25 12.01
N ARG A 427 -9.08 10.57 11.51
CA ARG A 427 -8.90 11.63 10.52
C ARG A 427 -9.20 11.17 9.09
N PRO A 428 -9.97 11.97 8.31
CA PRO A 428 -10.46 11.55 7.00
C PRO A 428 -9.41 11.35 5.91
N ASN A 429 -8.21 11.89 6.08
CA ASN A 429 -7.15 11.83 5.08
C ASN A 429 -6.07 10.79 5.40
N LEU A 430 -6.20 10.03 6.49
CA LEU A 430 -5.15 9.11 6.94
C LEU A 430 -4.77 8.08 5.88
N LEU A 431 -5.75 7.51 5.19
CA LEU A 431 -5.50 6.53 4.13
C LEU A 431 -4.68 7.13 2.98
N PHE A 432 -5.01 8.34 2.55
CA PHE A 432 -4.26 9.03 1.50
C PHE A 432 -2.84 9.39 1.94
N GLU A 433 -2.66 9.80 3.20
CA GLU A 433 -1.33 10.09 3.74
C GLU A 433 -0.46 8.83 3.83
N LEU A 434 -1.01 7.72 4.30
CA LEU A 434 -0.30 6.44 4.35
C LEU A 434 0.02 5.91 2.95
N LEU A 435 -0.90 6.04 2.01
CA LEU A 435 -0.66 5.67 0.61
C LEU A 435 0.44 6.54 -0.01
N LEU A 436 0.43 7.85 0.26
CA LEU A 436 1.46 8.77 -0.21
C LEU A 436 2.83 8.40 0.37
N ILE A 437 2.92 8.18 1.69
CA ILE A 437 4.16 7.72 2.35
C ILE A 437 4.62 6.41 1.73
N ARG A 438 3.71 5.46 1.52
CA ARG A 438 4.03 4.15 0.92
C ARG A 438 4.55 4.27 -0.50
N VAL A 439 3.90 5.08 -1.35
CA VAL A 439 4.33 5.32 -2.73
C VAL A 439 5.68 6.02 -2.77
N THR A 440 5.87 7.03 -1.91
CA THR A 440 7.14 7.75 -1.81
C THR A 440 8.27 6.83 -1.34
N TYR A 441 8.04 6.03 -0.30
CA TYR A 441 9.02 5.06 0.17
C TYR A 441 9.34 3.99 -0.88
N TYR A 442 8.33 3.55 -1.61
CA TYR A 442 8.52 2.62 -2.70
C TYR A 442 9.35 3.22 -3.84
N ALA A 443 9.02 4.45 -4.27
CA ALA A 443 9.81 5.17 -5.26
C ALA A 443 11.26 5.36 -4.78
N TYR A 444 11.43 5.75 -3.52
CA TYR A 444 12.73 5.84 -2.87
C TYR A 444 13.53 4.54 -2.97
N ALA A 445 12.95 3.42 -2.55
CA ALA A 445 13.63 2.13 -2.61
C ALA A 445 14.02 1.73 -4.05
N GLN A 446 13.16 2.02 -5.03
CA GLN A 446 13.42 1.66 -6.43
C GLN A 446 14.46 2.54 -7.12
N ILE A 447 14.41 3.85 -6.91
CA ILE A 447 15.40 4.78 -7.47
C ILE A 447 16.77 4.48 -6.85
N ARG A 448 16.78 4.19 -5.56
CA ARG A 448 18.00 3.80 -4.85
C ARG A 448 18.62 2.52 -5.42
N LEU A 449 17.81 1.50 -5.74
CA LEU A 449 18.27 0.27 -6.39
C LEU A 449 18.74 0.53 -7.83
N ALA A 450 18.01 1.35 -8.59
CA ALA A 450 18.40 1.70 -9.96
C ALA A 450 19.70 2.51 -10.02
N ALA A 451 19.90 3.43 -9.07
CA ALA A 451 21.12 4.22 -8.95
C ALA A 451 22.34 3.38 -8.53
N ALA A 452 22.13 2.20 -7.94
CA ALA A 452 23.19 1.26 -7.62
C ALA A 452 23.85 0.62 -8.87
N GLY A 453 23.31 0.85 -10.07
CA GLY A 453 23.89 0.36 -11.33
C GLY A 453 23.90 -1.16 -11.50
N GLY A 454 23.09 -1.91 -10.70
CA GLY A 454 23.27 -3.35 -10.57
C GLY A 454 24.66 -3.67 -9.99
N SER A 455 24.96 -4.88 -9.67
CA SER A 455 26.29 -5.34 -9.20
C SER A 455 27.41 -5.23 -10.27
N ASN A 456 27.27 -4.37 -11.27
CA ASN A 456 28.20 -4.19 -12.36
C ASN A 456 29.41 -3.37 -11.89
N SER A 457 30.61 -3.88 -12.17
CA SER A 457 31.91 -3.27 -11.89
C SER A 457 32.03 -1.80 -12.33
N ALA A 458 31.37 -1.41 -13.42
CA ALA A 458 31.36 -0.04 -13.94
C ALA A 458 30.70 0.99 -13.00
N GLY A 459 29.55 0.68 -12.41
CA GLY A 459 28.87 1.61 -11.50
C GLY A 459 29.62 1.84 -10.18
N ARG A 460 30.36 0.82 -9.74
CA ARG A 460 31.25 0.92 -8.58
C ARG A 460 32.43 1.87 -8.87
N VAL A 461 33.12 1.67 -10.02
CA VAL A 461 34.26 2.52 -10.41
C VAL A 461 33.85 3.99 -10.46
N THR A 462 32.74 4.32 -11.12
CA THR A 462 32.25 5.69 -11.18
C THR A 462 31.93 6.27 -9.79
N ALA A 463 31.34 5.47 -8.88
CA ALA A 463 31.05 5.94 -7.53
C ALA A 463 32.33 6.16 -6.68
N GLU A 464 33.36 5.34 -6.88
CA GLU A 464 34.68 5.50 -6.26
C GLU A 464 35.41 6.73 -6.82
N GLU A 465 35.37 6.97 -8.15
CA GLU A 465 35.92 8.19 -8.79
C GLU A 465 35.26 9.45 -8.20
N HIS A 466 33.94 9.49 -8.09
CA HIS A 466 33.24 10.60 -7.41
C HIS A 466 33.66 10.72 -5.93
N GLY A 467 33.94 9.60 -5.25
CA GLY A 467 34.45 9.59 -3.89
C GLY A 467 35.83 10.28 -3.77
N GLU A 468 36.73 10.03 -4.71
CA GLU A 468 38.02 10.68 -4.79
C GLU A 468 37.89 12.18 -5.08
N GLU A 469 36.95 12.58 -5.95
CA GLU A 469 36.64 14.00 -6.21
C GLU A 469 36.20 14.71 -4.94
N ILE A 470 35.20 14.15 -4.22
CA ILE A 470 34.70 14.72 -2.97
C ILE A 470 35.80 14.80 -1.92
N HIS A 471 36.57 13.74 -1.74
CA HIS A 471 37.71 13.73 -0.80
C HIS A 471 38.76 14.79 -1.15
N SER A 472 39.05 14.99 -2.43
CA SER A 472 39.99 16.04 -2.87
C SER A 472 39.49 17.45 -2.55
N VAL A 473 38.17 17.69 -2.70
CA VAL A 473 37.54 18.97 -2.32
C VAL A 473 37.58 19.18 -0.82
N GLU A 474 37.25 18.15 -0.03
CA GLU A 474 37.31 18.24 1.46
C GLU A 474 38.72 18.51 1.96
N ARG A 475 39.73 17.89 1.38
CA ARG A 475 41.14 18.17 1.67
C ARG A 475 41.53 19.61 1.32
N ALA A 476 41.10 20.09 0.16
CA ALA A 476 41.35 21.48 -0.23
C ALA A 476 40.69 22.49 0.71
N LEU A 477 39.54 22.13 1.28
CA LEU A 477 38.80 22.94 2.26
C LEU A 477 39.26 22.67 3.72
N HIS A 478 40.16 21.74 3.97
CA HIS A 478 40.66 21.33 5.29
C HIS A 478 39.55 20.81 6.20
N ILE A 479 38.56 20.09 5.64
CA ILE A 479 37.42 19.51 6.36
C ILE A 479 37.37 17.98 6.26
N ASP A 480 38.42 17.34 5.76
CA ASP A 480 38.61 15.89 5.62
C ASP A 480 38.87 15.21 6.98
N ILE A 481 37.86 15.23 7.85
CA ILE A 481 37.93 14.79 9.24
C ILE A 481 37.48 13.34 9.48
N GLU A 482 36.93 12.67 8.49
CA GLU A 482 36.28 11.37 8.59
C GLU A 482 37.19 10.31 9.21
N TYR A 483 38.41 10.20 8.71
CA TYR A 483 39.38 9.24 9.22
C TYR A 483 39.68 9.46 10.72
N TRP A 484 39.98 10.69 11.11
CA TRP A 484 40.35 11.02 12.49
C TRP A 484 39.20 10.84 13.46
N VAL A 485 38.01 11.29 13.08
CA VAL A 485 36.80 11.18 13.92
C VAL A 485 36.39 9.74 14.08
N ASN A 486 36.39 8.96 13.00
CA ASN A 486 36.10 7.54 13.02
C ASN A 486 37.06 6.77 13.95
N HIS A 487 38.37 6.91 13.75
CA HIS A 487 39.38 6.22 14.57
C HIS A 487 39.42 6.68 16.03
N ALA A 488 39.05 7.92 16.35
CA ALA A 488 38.96 8.38 17.72
C ALA A 488 37.77 7.72 18.44
N VAL A 489 36.64 7.58 17.78
CA VAL A 489 35.40 7.03 18.38
C VAL A 489 35.41 5.50 18.43
N VAL A 490 35.95 4.82 17.41
CA VAL A 490 36.00 3.35 17.35
C VAL A 490 36.76 2.75 18.56
N LYS A 491 37.70 3.48 19.14
CA LYS A 491 38.45 3.06 20.33
C LYS A 491 37.61 3.05 21.62
N ILE A 492 36.43 3.65 21.61
CA ILE A 492 35.57 3.81 22.78
C ILE A 492 34.25 3.05 22.51
N ASP A 493 34.13 1.82 23.00
CA ASP A 493 33.04 0.91 22.68
C ASP A 493 31.65 1.49 22.90
N TRP A 494 31.39 2.07 24.09
CA TRP A 494 30.05 2.62 24.37
C TRP A 494 29.67 3.79 23.45
N LEU A 495 30.67 4.57 22.99
CA LEU A 495 30.44 5.72 22.11
C LEU A 495 30.18 5.26 20.67
N ARG A 496 30.89 4.24 20.23
CA ARG A 496 30.64 3.56 18.95
C ARG A 496 29.23 2.99 18.92
N GLU A 497 28.84 2.19 19.92
CA GLU A 497 27.51 1.60 20.02
C GLU A 497 26.40 2.66 20.06
N PHE A 498 26.65 3.77 20.75
CA PHE A 498 25.73 4.91 20.78
C PHE A 498 25.52 5.49 19.36
N PHE A 499 26.58 5.77 18.61
CA PHE A 499 26.45 6.35 17.28
C PHE A 499 25.89 5.36 16.25
N ASP A 500 26.21 4.09 16.34
CA ASP A 500 25.63 3.03 15.50
C ASP A 500 24.12 2.91 15.74
N PHE A 501 23.71 2.88 17.01
CA PHE A 501 22.28 2.89 17.37
C PHE A 501 21.58 4.19 16.93
N TYR A 502 22.22 5.33 17.12
CA TYR A 502 21.68 6.61 16.70
C TYR A 502 21.49 6.68 15.18
N TYR A 503 22.51 6.28 14.43
CA TYR A 503 22.50 6.23 12.98
C TYR A 503 21.37 5.33 12.46
N THR A 504 21.22 4.14 12.99
CA THR A 504 20.24 3.15 12.51
C THR A 504 18.79 3.46 12.90
N SER A 505 18.56 4.14 14.05
CA SER A 505 17.22 4.25 14.65
C SER A 505 16.59 5.65 14.49
N PHE A 506 17.37 6.71 14.66
CA PHE A 506 16.80 8.06 14.81
C PHE A 506 16.40 8.71 13.49
N HIS A 507 17.06 8.39 12.40
CA HIS A 507 16.77 9.01 11.09
C HIS A 507 15.37 8.71 10.55
N PHE A 508 14.76 7.59 10.91
CA PHE A 508 13.36 7.29 10.59
C PHE A 508 12.42 7.61 11.75
N GLY A 509 12.81 7.29 12.96
CA GLY A 509 11.96 7.40 14.14
C GLY A 509 11.52 8.82 14.43
N VAL A 510 12.47 9.78 14.42
CA VAL A 510 12.20 11.17 14.78
C VAL A 510 11.33 11.90 13.75
N PRO A 511 11.61 11.83 12.42
CA PRO A 511 10.72 12.42 11.41
C PRO A 511 9.30 11.86 11.47
N LEU A 512 9.13 10.55 11.62
CA LEU A 512 7.82 9.93 11.75
C LEU A 512 7.08 10.37 13.02
N ALA A 513 7.79 10.49 14.15
CA ALA A 513 7.21 10.98 15.39
C ALA A 513 6.74 12.43 15.25
N ILE A 514 7.55 13.31 14.64
CA ILE A 514 7.19 14.72 14.38
C ILE A 514 5.97 14.78 13.46
N LEU A 515 5.98 14.05 12.35
CA LEU A 515 4.85 14.00 11.43
C LEU A 515 3.58 13.48 12.13
N GLY A 516 3.69 12.43 12.96
CA GLY A 516 2.58 11.91 13.74
C GLY A 516 2.02 12.93 14.74
N VAL A 517 2.88 13.64 15.49
CA VAL A 517 2.47 14.68 16.43
C VAL A 517 1.83 15.87 15.71
N LEU A 518 2.39 16.31 14.59
CA LEU A 518 1.81 17.38 13.78
C LEU A 518 0.47 16.98 13.17
N TYR A 519 0.37 15.77 12.64
CA TYR A 519 -0.88 15.23 12.10
C TYR A 519 -1.97 15.19 13.17
N TRP A 520 -1.61 14.81 14.38
CA TRP A 520 -2.51 14.76 15.52
C TRP A 520 -2.92 16.14 16.03
N ARG A 521 -1.94 17.03 16.33
CA ARG A 521 -2.17 18.28 17.06
C ARG A 521 -2.30 19.51 16.17
N ARG A 522 -1.61 19.53 15.02
CA ARG A 522 -1.44 20.71 14.17
C ARG A 522 -1.60 20.38 12.68
N PRO A 523 -2.79 20.02 12.20
CA PRO A 523 -2.99 19.53 10.82
C PRO A 523 -2.65 20.56 9.73
N VAL A 524 -2.66 21.85 10.04
CA VAL A 524 -2.25 22.92 9.10
C VAL A 524 -0.73 22.90 8.95
N ASP A 525 0.00 22.85 10.07
CA ASP A 525 1.47 22.78 10.08
C ASP A 525 1.97 21.44 9.51
N TYR A 526 1.20 20.36 9.69
CA TYR A 526 1.49 19.05 9.13
C TYR A 526 1.66 19.08 7.61
N ARG A 527 0.74 19.73 6.88
CA ARG A 527 0.80 19.81 5.42
C ARG A 527 2.07 20.51 4.94
N TRP A 528 2.43 21.62 5.58
CA TRP A 528 3.65 22.35 5.29
C TRP A 528 4.89 21.48 5.56
N ALA A 529 5.01 20.90 6.74
CA ALA A 529 6.14 20.08 7.15
C ALA A 529 6.29 18.85 6.25
N ARG A 530 5.19 18.11 6.00
CA ARG A 530 5.18 16.93 5.11
C ARG A 530 5.62 17.28 3.69
N SER A 531 5.14 18.38 3.13
CA SER A 531 5.53 18.79 1.77
C SER A 531 7.01 19.13 1.72
N GLY A 532 7.56 19.79 2.73
CA GLY A 532 8.99 20.11 2.82
C GLY A 532 9.87 18.85 2.79
N ILE A 533 9.60 17.86 3.65
CA ILE A 533 10.37 16.61 3.66
C ILE A 533 10.13 15.77 2.38
N GLY A 534 8.91 15.78 1.84
CA GLY A 534 8.57 15.07 0.62
C GLY A 534 9.35 15.58 -0.59
N PHE A 535 9.39 16.89 -0.82
CA PHE A 535 10.17 17.49 -1.91
C PHE A 535 11.67 17.34 -1.68
N ALA A 536 12.16 17.51 -0.44
CA ALA A 536 13.56 17.27 -0.12
C ALA A 536 13.99 15.85 -0.47
N THR A 537 13.16 14.85 -0.13
CA THR A 537 13.40 13.44 -0.48
C THR A 537 13.41 13.23 -2.00
N VAL A 538 12.47 13.82 -2.74
CA VAL A 538 12.45 13.73 -4.22
C VAL A 538 13.71 14.33 -4.83
N PHE A 539 14.15 15.51 -4.37
CA PHE A 539 15.39 16.13 -4.86
C PHE A 539 16.63 15.30 -4.52
N ALA A 540 16.67 14.69 -3.34
CA ALA A 540 17.76 13.79 -2.98
C ALA A 540 17.79 12.53 -3.87
N LEU A 541 16.63 11.97 -4.24
CA LEU A 541 16.55 10.84 -5.17
C LEU A 541 17.09 11.19 -6.55
N ILE A 542 16.85 12.41 -7.03
CA ILE A 542 17.44 12.91 -8.27
C ILE A 542 18.96 13.00 -8.11
N GLY A 543 19.45 13.51 -6.97
CA GLY A 543 20.88 13.55 -6.67
C GLY A 543 21.55 12.18 -6.71
N PHE A 544 20.98 11.18 -6.04
CA PHE A 544 21.50 9.81 -6.05
C PHE A 544 21.56 9.20 -7.44
N TRP A 545 20.63 9.55 -8.31
CA TRP A 545 20.61 9.06 -9.67
C TRP A 545 21.63 9.76 -10.58
N LEU A 546 21.83 11.06 -10.38
CA LEU A 546 22.76 11.86 -11.19
C LEU A 546 24.21 11.73 -10.73
N TYR A 547 24.46 11.52 -9.45
CA TYR A 547 25.77 11.48 -8.83
C TYR A 547 25.87 10.34 -7.82
N PRO A 548 26.03 9.08 -8.29
CA PRO A 548 26.31 7.96 -7.39
C PRO A 548 27.68 8.19 -6.73
N LEU A 549 27.73 8.09 -5.39
CA LEU A 549 28.92 8.44 -4.60
C LEU A 549 29.24 7.33 -3.60
N ALA A 550 30.46 6.84 -3.60
CA ALA A 550 30.97 5.91 -2.60
C ALA A 550 31.19 6.63 -1.26
N PRO A 551 30.66 6.10 -0.15
CA PRO A 551 30.94 6.64 1.18
C PRO A 551 32.37 6.35 1.62
N PRO A 552 32.93 7.10 2.62
CA PRO A 552 34.30 6.93 3.09
C PRO A 552 34.70 5.50 3.45
N ARG A 553 33.78 4.73 4.05
CA ARG A 553 34.00 3.33 4.45
C ARG A 553 34.19 2.36 3.29
N LEU A 554 33.80 2.73 2.09
CA LEU A 554 33.93 1.92 0.86
C LEU A 554 35.06 2.42 -0.06
N MET A 555 35.77 3.46 0.36
CA MET A 555 36.89 4.00 -0.43
C MET A 555 38.16 3.19 -0.21
N PRO A 556 38.75 2.59 -1.27
CA PRO A 556 40.02 1.86 -1.17
C PRO A 556 41.12 2.78 -0.65
N GLY A 557 41.89 2.30 0.32
CA GLY A 557 43.05 3.02 0.84
C GLY A 557 42.78 4.15 1.83
N LEU A 558 41.54 4.55 2.08
CA LEU A 558 41.22 5.59 3.05
C LEU A 558 41.28 5.09 4.51
N GLY A 559 41.11 3.79 4.74
CA GLY A 559 41.26 3.15 6.04
C GLY A 559 40.14 3.47 7.06
N VAL A 560 39.01 4.04 6.65
CA VAL A 560 37.84 4.29 7.51
C VAL A 560 37.16 2.97 7.87
N ILE A 561 36.90 2.78 9.16
CA ILE A 561 36.31 1.55 9.70
C ILE A 561 34.79 1.60 9.61
N ASP A 562 34.16 0.59 8.96
CA ASP A 562 32.71 0.43 8.99
C ASP A 562 32.28 -0.12 10.35
N THR A 563 31.70 0.73 11.18
CA THR A 563 31.27 0.37 12.54
C THR A 563 29.91 -0.33 12.58
N VAL A 564 29.09 -0.11 11.55
CA VAL A 564 27.72 -0.62 11.49
C VAL A 564 27.64 -2.04 10.93
N HIS A 565 28.48 -2.35 9.93
CA HIS A 565 28.42 -3.63 9.20
C HIS A 565 29.66 -4.50 9.43
N GLY A 566 30.68 -3.96 10.07
CA GLY A 566 31.96 -4.64 10.33
C GLY A 566 32.90 -4.68 9.11
N PRO A 567 34.01 -5.46 9.17
CA PRO A 567 34.99 -5.53 8.10
C PRO A 567 34.37 -5.96 6.78
N GLN A 568 34.62 -5.21 5.72
CA GLN A 568 34.06 -5.45 4.39
C GLN A 568 35.11 -6.07 3.45
N ASP A 569 34.71 -7.07 2.69
CA ASP A 569 35.46 -7.51 1.48
C ASP A 569 35.08 -6.58 0.33
N PHE A 570 35.98 -5.69 -0.04
CA PHE A 570 35.78 -4.73 -1.14
C PHE A 570 35.54 -5.40 -2.49
N SER A 571 35.92 -6.67 -2.64
CA SER A 571 35.66 -7.44 -3.86
C SER A 571 34.21 -7.98 -3.92
N LYS A 572 33.59 -8.23 -2.75
CA LYS A 572 32.24 -8.75 -2.60
C LYS A 572 31.61 -8.20 -1.32
N PRO A 573 31.20 -6.91 -1.33
CA PRO A 573 30.56 -6.32 -0.15
C PRO A 573 29.29 -7.10 0.21
N ASP A 574 29.27 -7.75 1.37
CA ASP A 574 28.12 -8.51 1.87
C ASP A 574 27.50 -7.80 3.09
N TYR A 575 26.23 -7.47 2.99
CA TYR A 575 25.43 -6.84 4.05
C TYR A 575 24.30 -7.74 4.51
N GLY A 576 24.45 -9.05 4.31
CA GLY A 576 23.42 -10.04 4.61
C GLY A 576 22.17 -9.85 3.76
N THR A 577 21.00 -10.15 4.31
CA THR A 577 19.70 -10.02 3.62
C THR A 577 19.35 -8.59 3.19
N LEU A 578 20.12 -7.58 3.58
CA LEU A 578 19.95 -6.18 3.21
C LEU A 578 20.78 -5.80 1.97
N THR A 579 21.75 -6.60 1.55
CA THR A 579 22.61 -6.35 0.39
C THR A 579 21.80 -6.10 -0.89
N GLU A 580 20.76 -6.88 -1.11
CA GLU A 580 19.86 -6.75 -2.27
C GLU A 580 18.92 -5.54 -2.18
N LEU A 581 18.79 -4.93 -1.01
CA LEU A 581 17.81 -3.87 -0.73
C LEU A 581 18.45 -2.49 -0.52
N THR A 582 19.76 -2.37 -0.41
CA THR A 582 20.46 -1.12 -0.10
C THR A 582 21.43 -0.72 -1.18
N ASN A 583 21.24 0.45 -1.78
CA ASN A 583 22.27 1.09 -2.59
C ASN A 583 23.33 1.68 -1.66
N GLN A 584 24.55 1.17 -1.76
CA GLN A 584 25.68 1.58 -0.94
C GLN A 584 26.35 2.85 -1.45
N TYR A 585 26.12 3.19 -2.72
CA TYR A 585 26.70 4.33 -3.44
C TYR A 585 25.75 5.55 -3.48
N ALA A 586 24.79 5.64 -2.59
CA ALA A 586 23.87 6.77 -2.44
C ALA A 586 24.28 7.64 -1.24
N ALA A 587 25.54 8.11 -1.22
CA ALA A 587 26.02 8.93 -0.12
C ALA A 587 25.55 10.39 -0.25
N MET A 588 25.65 11.00 -1.42
CA MET A 588 25.29 12.42 -1.64
C MET A 588 24.00 12.57 -2.46
N PRO A 589 23.08 13.44 -2.01
CA PRO A 589 23.03 14.19 -0.75
C PRO A 589 22.62 13.34 0.46
N SER A 590 23.21 13.54 1.65
CA SER A 590 22.85 12.76 2.84
C SER A 590 21.41 12.99 3.27
N LEU A 591 20.54 11.96 3.12
CA LEU A 591 19.17 12.01 3.64
C LEU A 591 19.12 11.83 5.16
N HIS A 592 20.08 11.16 5.78
CA HIS A 592 20.19 11.07 7.24
C HIS A 592 20.28 12.47 7.85
N PHE A 593 21.23 13.25 7.36
CA PHE A 593 21.36 14.64 7.81
C PHE A 593 20.20 15.51 7.33
N GLY A 594 19.76 15.40 6.07
CA GLY A 594 18.66 16.19 5.53
C GLY A 594 17.37 16.04 6.34
N TRP A 595 16.98 14.80 6.68
CA TRP A 595 15.77 14.58 7.48
C TRP A 595 15.93 15.06 8.92
N SER A 596 17.11 14.92 9.51
CA SER A 596 17.37 15.45 10.86
C SER A 596 17.38 16.99 10.89
N LEU A 597 17.94 17.63 9.87
CA LEU A 597 17.89 19.09 9.68
C LEU A 597 16.45 19.56 9.51
N TRP A 598 15.65 18.87 8.68
CA TRP A 598 14.23 19.14 8.57
C TRP A 598 13.52 19.04 9.92
N CYS A 599 13.82 18.02 10.75
CA CYS A 599 13.29 17.89 12.10
C CYS A 599 13.65 19.12 12.94
N GLY A 600 14.92 19.51 12.95
CA GLY A 600 15.43 20.68 13.66
C GLY A 600 14.69 21.96 13.25
N LEU A 601 14.58 22.21 11.94
CA LEU A 601 13.90 23.38 11.40
C LEU A 601 12.41 23.41 11.74
N VAL A 602 11.71 22.28 11.63
CA VAL A 602 10.29 22.17 12.00
C VAL A 602 10.10 22.43 13.50
N ILE A 603 10.94 21.88 14.36
CA ILE A 603 10.90 22.13 15.80
C ILE A 603 11.24 23.59 16.09
N LEU A 604 12.29 24.14 15.49
CA LEU A 604 12.70 25.54 15.67
C LEU A 604 11.54 26.51 15.38
N VAL A 605 10.79 26.24 14.31
CA VAL A 605 9.66 27.07 13.87
C VAL A 605 8.40 26.86 14.72
N LEU A 606 8.16 25.65 15.24
CA LEU A 606 6.89 25.26 15.86
C LEU A 606 6.92 25.18 17.38
N ALA A 607 8.10 24.94 17.98
CA ALA A 607 8.21 24.75 19.40
C ALA A 607 8.04 26.08 20.16
N PRO A 608 7.25 26.09 21.25
CA PRO A 608 7.01 27.31 22.03
C PRO A 608 8.17 27.65 22.98
N ARG A 609 8.91 26.64 23.44
CA ARG A 609 9.95 26.80 24.47
C ARG A 609 11.35 26.73 23.85
N TRP A 610 12.29 27.55 24.38
CA TRP A 610 13.66 27.61 23.87
C TRP A 610 14.41 26.29 23.98
N TRP A 611 14.24 25.54 25.09
CA TRP A 611 14.92 24.25 25.27
C TRP A 611 14.48 23.21 24.27
N MET A 612 13.19 23.22 23.84
CA MET A 612 12.71 22.34 22.76
C MET A 612 13.39 22.69 21.43
N LYS A 613 13.62 23.98 21.17
CA LYS A 613 14.35 24.44 19.99
C LYS A 613 15.81 24.01 20.02
N ALA A 614 16.43 24.10 21.19
CA ALA A 614 17.81 23.64 21.42
C ALA A 614 17.92 22.11 21.15
N LEU A 615 17.03 21.31 21.72
CA LEU A 615 16.97 19.86 21.42
C LEU A 615 16.72 19.58 19.92
N GLY A 616 15.88 20.39 19.28
CA GLY A 616 15.64 20.30 17.84
C GLY A 616 16.88 20.55 17.00
N LEU A 617 17.75 21.48 17.40
CA LEU A 617 19.03 21.77 16.76
C LEU A 617 20.13 20.78 17.13
N LEU A 618 20.07 20.21 18.33
CA LEU A 618 21.00 19.15 18.74
C LEU A 618 20.85 17.89 17.87
N HIS A 619 19.63 17.58 17.40
CA HIS A 619 19.39 16.40 16.57
C HIS A 619 20.19 16.38 15.24
N PRO A 620 20.15 17.42 14.37
CA PRO A 620 21.01 17.44 13.17
C PRO A 620 22.50 17.48 13.52
N PHE A 621 22.90 18.11 14.63
CA PHE A 621 24.30 18.07 15.08
C PHE A 621 24.74 16.65 15.44
N CYS A 622 23.98 15.93 16.25
CA CYS A 622 24.27 14.52 16.55
C CYS A 622 24.23 13.64 15.30
N THR A 623 23.37 13.94 14.33
CA THR A 623 23.29 13.17 13.11
C THR A 623 24.51 13.38 12.22
N VAL A 624 25.00 14.61 12.04
CA VAL A 624 26.20 14.84 11.24
C VAL A 624 27.40 14.15 11.88
N THR A 625 27.52 14.20 13.20
CA THR A 625 28.56 13.46 13.94
C THR A 625 28.43 11.96 13.70
N ALA A 626 27.21 11.40 13.80
CA ALA A 626 26.98 9.97 13.62
C ALA A 626 27.33 9.49 12.19
N ILE A 627 26.95 10.23 11.15
CA ILE A 627 27.25 9.84 9.76
C ILE A 627 28.73 9.86 9.43
N VAL A 628 29.49 10.78 10.03
CA VAL A 628 30.96 10.87 9.90
C VAL A 628 31.64 9.77 10.72
N VAL A 629 31.27 9.61 12.00
CA VAL A 629 31.81 8.56 12.89
C VAL A 629 31.65 7.17 12.30
N THR A 630 30.50 6.87 11.71
CA THR A 630 30.22 5.54 11.14
C THR A 630 30.81 5.34 9.75
N GLY A 631 31.48 6.36 9.18
CA GLY A 631 32.08 6.30 7.84
C GLY A 631 31.06 6.18 6.70
N ASN A 632 29.78 6.44 6.97
CA ASN A 632 28.71 6.27 5.99
C ASN A 632 28.52 7.47 5.04
N HIS A 633 29.07 8.63 5.40
CA HIS A 633 28.95 9.87 4.63
C HIS A 633 30.19 10.76 4.77
N TRP A 634 30.46 11.53 3.72
CA TRP A 634 31.38 12.64 3.71
C TRP A 634 30.76 13.84 4.43
N VAL A 635 31.59 14.76 4.90
CA VAL A 635 31.12 16.04 5.49
C VAL A 635 30.31 16.84 4.46
N LEU A 636 30.76 16.86 3.21
CA LEU A 636 30.05 17.55 2.11
C LEU A 636 28.69 16.91 1.78
N ASP A 637 28.46 15.65 2.09
CA ASP A 637 27.13 15.03 1.93
C ASP A 637 26.07 15.72 2.80
N ALA A 638 26.47 16.22 3.98
CA ALA A 638 25.60 17.00 4.85
C ALA A 638 25.25 18.36 4.21
N VAL A 639 26.18 18.99 3.54
CA VAL A 639 25.89 20.23 2.77
C VAL A 639 24.88 19.95 1.68
N GLY A 640 25.05 18.88 0.90
CA GLY A 640 24.08 18.41 -0.08
C GLY A 640 22.70 18.15 0.56
N GLY A 641 22.68 17.52 1.74
CA GLY A 641 21.46 17.31 2.54
C GLY A 641 20.76 18.61 2.95
N ALA A 642 21.53 19.63 3.36
CA ALA A 642 20.97 20.95 3.66
C ALA A 642 20.36 21.63 2.44
N LEU A 643 21.04 21.56 1.29
CA LEU A 643 20.56 22.14 0.03
C LEU A 643 19.24 21.54 -0.42
N VAL A 644 19.07 20.21 -0.38
CA VAL A 644 17.81 19.59 -0.77
C VAL A 644 16.68 19.89 0.21
N VAL A 645 16.96 20.08 1.51
CA VAL A 645 15.95 20.54 2.47
C VAL A 645 15.55 21.98 2.20
N GLY A 646 16.51 22.87 1.95
CA GLY A 646 16.24 24.24 1.55
C GLY A 646 15.38 24.31 0.28
N ALA A 647 15.75 23.56 -0.76
CA ALA A 647 14.98 23.42 -1.99
C ALA A 647 13.58 22.86 -1.74
N GLY A 648 13.44 21.86 -0.85
CA GLY A 648 12.16 21.26 -0.48
C GLY A 648 11.20 22.25 0.17
N PHE A 649 11.68 23.07 1.10
CA PHE A 649 10.89 24.15 1.69
C PHE A 649 10.63 25.28 0.69
N GLY A 650 11.59 25.61 -0.17
CA GLY A 650 11.42 26.57 -1.26
C GLY A 650 10.31 26.14 -2.22
N MET A 651 10.31 24.91 -2.69
CA MET A 651 9.26 24.35 -3.53
C MET A 651 7.90 24.33 -2.81
N THR A 652 7.89 24.00 -1.52
CA THR A 652 6.68 24.07 -0.69
C THR A 652 6.12 25.49 -0.65
N TYR A 653 6.99 26.49 -0.48
CA TYR A 653 6.60 27.90 -0.50
C TYR A 653 6.04 28.34 -1.86
N LEU A 654 6.71 27.95 -2.95
CA LEU A 654 6.26 28.28 -4.31
C LEU A 654 4.87 27.70 -4.64
N LEU A 655 4.61 26.44 -4.21
CA LEU A 655 3.36 25.75 -4.52
C LEU A 655 2.20 26.06 -3.58
N GLN A 656 2.48 26.32 -2.30
CA GLN A 656 1.46 26.48 -1.26
C GLN A 656 1.36 27.93 -0.73
N GLY A 657 2.29 28.79 -1.09
CA GLY A 657 2.42 30.14 -0.56
C GLY A 657 2.95 30.18 0.88
N PRO A 658 2.96 31.37 1.49
CA PRO A 658 3.44 31.56 2.86
C PRO A 658 2.59 30.76 3.86
N ARG A 659 3.24 30.26 4.91
CA ARG A 659 2.60 29.45 5.96
C ARG A 659 1.42 30.21 6.59
N ALA A 660 0.26 29.57 6.71
CA ALA A 660 -1.02 30.13 7.11
C ALA A 660 -1.12 30.74 8.53
N ARG A 661 0.01 30.85 9.28
CA ARG A 661 0.03 31.42 10.63
C ARG A 661 -0.27 32.92 10.70
N THR A 662 -0.09 33.63 9.58
CA THR A 662 -0.32 35.09 9.49
C THR A 662 -1.80 35.45 9.36
N VAL A 663 -2.64 34.54 8.90
CA VAL A 663 -4.06 34.81 8.63
C VAL A 663 -4.91 34.75 9.91
N THR A 664 -4.63 33.76 10.78
CA THR A 664 -5.38 33.59 12.05
C THR A 664 -4.99 34.61 13.13
N ALA A 665 -3.76 35.08 13.16
CA ALA A 665 -3.35 36.15 14.07
C ALA A 665 -3.93 37.51 13.65
N ARG A 666 -3.98 37.79 12.33
CA ARG A 666 -4.62 39.01 11.79
C ARG A 666 -6.16 38.97 11.91
N ALA A 667 -6.78 37.78 11.77
CA ALA A 667 -8.21 37.64 11.99
C ALA A 667 -8.59 37.81 13.47
N LYS A 668 -7.81 37.28 14.41
CA LYS A 668 -8.01 37.51 15.85
C LYS A 668 -7.75 38.97 16.28
N ALA A 669 -6.80 39.65 15.64
CA ALA A 669 -6.55 41.07 15.93
C ALA A 669 -7.69 41.98 15.41
N ARG A 670 -8.33 41.63 14.28
CA ARG A 670 -9.51 42.34 13.77
C ARG A 670 -10.77 42.11 14.61
N THR A 671 -11.00 40.88 15.08
CA THR A 671 -12.17 40.58 15.97
C THR A 671 -12.03 41.16 17.36
N HIS A 672 -10.82 41.49 17.85
CA HIS A 672 -10.62 42.20 19.12
C HIS A 672 -10.64 43.73 18.95
N GLY A 673 -10.50 44.25 17.72
CA GLY A 673 -10.60 45.68 17.44
C GLY A 673 -12.02 46.19 17.15
N GLU A 674 -12.95 45.28 16.85
CA GLU A 674 -14.35 45.63 16.55
C GLU A 674 -15.34 45.41 17.73
N SER A 675 -14.85 44.93 18.89
CA SER A 675 -15.72 44.67 20.07
C SER A 675 -15.75 45.81 21.11
N VAL A 676 -15.29 47.03 20.76
CA VAL A 676 -15.38 48.20 21.62
C VAL A 676 -16.16 49.32 20.90
N SER A 677 -17.40 49.09 20.55
CA SER A 677 -18.48 50.07 20.42
C SER A 677 -19.77 49.38 19.94
N SER A 678 -20.58 48.97 20.83
CA SER A 678 -22.02 48.92 20.63
C SER A 678 -22.69 48.93 22.01
N ASP A 679 -23.20 50.10 22.38
CA ASP A 679 -24.16 50.26 23.47
C ASP A 679 -25.39 49.40 23.20
N PRO A 680 -26.00 48.83 24.24
CA PRO A 680 -27.23 48.03 24.08
C PRO A 680 -28.43 48.94 23.74
N PRO A 681 -29.33 48.56 22.84
CA PRO A 681 -30.56 49.33 22.58
C PRO A 681 -31.48 49.26 23.77
N ALA A 682 -32.09 50.44 24.09
CA ALA A 682 -33.05 50.62 25.15
C ALA A 682 -34.31 49.74 24.98
N PRO A 683 -34.99 49.32 26.08
CA PRO A 683 -36.11 48.40 26.00
C PRO A 683 -37.36 49.10 25.41
N VAL A 684 -37.94 48.44 24.42
CA VAL A 684 -39.24 48.84 23.81
C VAL A 684 -40.34 48.51 24.80
N LYS A 685 -41.11 49.55 25.19
CA LYS A 685 -42.33 49.41 25.99
C LYS A 685 -43.46 48.81 25.13
N ASP A 686 -43.95 47.66 25.54
CA ASP A 686 -45.20 47.07 25.05
C ASP A 686 -46.39 48.04 25.27
N ARG A 687 -47.08 48.36 24.19
CA ARG A 687 -48.43 48.91 24.23
C ARG A 687 -49.34 47.81 23.74
N THR A 688 -50.15 47.30 24.68
CA THR A 688 -51.35 46.52 24.39
C THR A 688 -52.43 47.44 23.90
N PRO A 689 -53.19 47.11 22.87
CA PRO A 689 -54.51 47.79 22.56
C PRO A 689 -55.64 47.05 23.27
N SER A 690 -56.54 47.89 23.77
CA SER A 690 -57.87 47.57 24.33
C SER A 690 -58.81 46.98 23.27
#